data_0ef5a566601f2e22ad69976c9b9786e0
#
_entry.id   0ef5a566601f2e22ad69976c9b9786e0
#
_cell.length_a   1.000
_cell.length_b   1.000
_cell.length_c   1.000
_cell.angle_alpha   90.00
_cell.angle_beta   90.00
_cell.angle_gamma   90.00
#
_symmetry.space_group_name_H-M   'P 1'
#
loop_
_entity.id
_entity.type
_entity.pdbx_description
1 polymer ?
#
loop_
_entity_poly.entity_id
_entity_poly.type
_entity_poly.pdbx_seq_one_letter_code
_entity_poly.pdbx_strand_id
1 'polypeptide(L)'
;MSHSDLRDILHENGYVFSDTNNDIADIFFILHGAALEVVNLGTVAPVEPLPGVPANLLSMGAIDFGILLDGAVILVENAYRHLSEGKTPRERVPFVVASAAKEVLRPTLFSMSIIAAAMMPIFTLERVEGRIFRPVALTYAFALAGALLFTLTCVPALTAILLQRHRVEEKDPYFLVVLRHYYLKALRVALRFPLLTPLIALLILGAALAVVPSLGTQFLPEMNEGDIHITVTMPSAISLERGAQILRDTRLTVMGFPEVKEVLSEQGHPEDGTDDEAPNQSEMFVIMKPENKWHTGRKKEQVIDAMRAALSERPGVVYNFSQPIKDRVEESISGIRGQIVVKVYGDDLQLMQKKLEEVRRVLNSTRGARDVEIYRSGTAQHIVAEIDRAATARYGVSVRDVEDVIESGFGGKVATSLWEGERKVDVRVKLPTLAQGDTFAVGRLDIPVDKARLPLSALAQIRVDKGRTQINREQGGRFLAVKSNIEGRDMGSFVQEAQARVQKEVQLPDGYYLTWGGEFENQRRAMRRLAVIVPISVLLIFLLLYLAFGAVLPAVVVLLDVPFATVGGVFALYLTHTVLSVSAAVGFITLFGVAVMDGVLLITYVRQARERNPGSQEAIMQAVSQRLRPVLMTALLASLGLLPAALSHAIGSDTQRPFAIVIIGGLVSSTLLTMLLLPTLYELFERWFGTGRRQRQLARGEAAR
;
A
#
# COMPACT_ATOMS: atom_id res chain seq x y z
N MET A 1 30.13 13.92 -30.50
CA MET A 1 29.16 14.96 -30.11
C MET A 1 29.94 16.10 -29.45
N SER A 2 29.82 17.34 -29.95
CA SER A 2 30.47 18.49 -29.30
C SER A 2 29.66 18.90 -28.06
N HIS A 3 30.27 19.65 -27.14
CA HIS A 3 29.58 20.16 -25.94
C HIS A 3 28.42 21.12 -26.31
N SER A 4 28.55 21.83 -27.46
CA SER A 4 27.49 22.63 -28.05
C SER A 4 26.31 21.75 -28.46
N ASP A 5 26.56 20.62 -29.09
CA ASP A 5 25.51 19.72 -29.58
C ASP A 5 24.72 19.11 -28.41
N LEU A 6 25.39 18.78 -27.28
CA LEU A 6 24.73 18.26 -26.09
C LEU A 6 23.90 19.33 -25.36
N ARG A 7 24.41 20.56 -25.29
CA ARG A 7 23.75 21.71 -24.69
C ARG A 7 22.50 22.14 -25.48
N ASP A 8 22.62 22.10 -26.82
CA ASP A 8 21.51 22.43 -27.70
C ASP A 8 20.39 21.37 -27.64
N ILE A 9 20.74 20.09 -27.60
CA ILE A 9 19.76 18.99 -27.40
C ILE A 9 19.07 19.11 -26.06
N LEU A 10 19.78 19.46 -24.99
CA LEU A 10 19.18 19.60 -23.66
C LEU A 10 18.32 20.87 -23.56
N HIS A 11 18.72 21.95 -24.24
CA HIS A 11 17.94 23.19 -24.30
C HIS A 11 16.66 23.02 -25.14
N GLU A 12 16.69 22.27 -26.23
CA GLU A 12 15.53 21.90 -27.02
C GLU A 12 14.53 21.04 -26.24
N ASN A 13 15.00 20.27 -25.24
CA ASN A 13 14.16 19.48 -24.33
C ASN A 13 13.76 20.21 -23.05
N GLY A 14 13.92 21.55 -22.98
CA GLY A 14 13.39 22.38 -21.91
C GLY A 14 14.29 22.55 -20.68
N TYR A 15 15.57 22.16 -20.74
CA TYR A 15 16.52 22.36 -19.65
C TYR A 15 17.17 23.74 -19.71
N VAL A 16 17.01 24.53 -18.66
CA VAL A 16 17.61 25.88 -18.54
C VAL A 16 18.87 25.79 -17.69
N PHE A 17 20.01 26.14 -18.26
CA PHE A 17 21.31 26.22 -17.54
C PHE A 17 21.51 27.62 -17.00
N SER A 18 21.89 27.74 -15.72
CA SER A 18 22.30 29.00 -15.14
C SER A 18 23.77 29.28 -15.46
N ASP A 19 24.12 30.52 -15.85
CA ASP A 19 25.49 30.95 -16.18
C ASP A 19 26.41 31.05 -14.94
N THR A 20 25.99 30.57 -13.78
CA THR A 20 26.79 30.59 -12.56
C THR A 20 27.58 29.29 -12.41
N ASN A 21 28.90 29.42 -12.25
CA ASN A 21 29.97 28.43 -12.04
C ASN A 21 29.69 27.27 -11.03
N ASN A 22 28.64 26.52 -11.22
CA ASN A 22 28.30 25.38 -10.34
C ASN A 22 28.31 24.08 -11.16
N ASP A 23 29.49 23.74 -11.74
CA ASP A 23 29.67 22.55 -12.58
C ASP A 23 29.14 21.24 -11.98
N ILE A 24 29.12 21.12 -10.64
CA ILE A 24 28.59 19.94 -9.96
C ILE A 24 27.06 19.93 -10.04
N ALA A 25 26.40 21.08 -9.88
CA ALA A 25 24.94 21.17 -10.01
C ALA A 25 24.52 20.87 -11.45
N ASP A 26 25.25 21.31 -12.44
CA ASP A 26 24.99 21.04 -13.86
C ASP A 26 25.19 19.54 -14.19
N ILE A 27 26.23 18.90 -13.65
CA ILE A 27 26.39 17.44 -13.75
C ILE A 27 25.25 16.70 -13.08
N PHE A 28 24.78 17.15 -11.90
CA PHE A 28 23.63 16.57 -11.22
C PHE A 28 22.35 16.72 -12.03
N PHE A 29 22.10 17.88 -12.63
CA PHE A 29 20.92 18.11 -13.47
C PHE A 29 20.94 17.26 -14.73
N ILE A 30 22.10 17.12 -15.38
CA ILE A 30 22.28 16.27 -16.58
C ILE A 30 22.09 14.79 -16.22
N LEU A 31 22.66 14.33 -15.10
CA LEU A 31 22.50 12.96 -14.62
C LEU A 31 21.05 12.68 -14.18
N HIS A 32 20.39 13.67 -13.59
CA HIS A 32 18.97 13.59 -13.22
C HIS A 32 18.09 13.50 -14.47
N GLY A 33 18.32 14.35 -15.48
CA GLY A 33 17.60 14.31 -16.74
C GLY A 33 17.82 13.00 -17.50
N ALA A 34 19.06 12.53 -17.59
CA ALA A 34 19.38 11.27 -18.25
C ALA A 34 18.80 10.04 -17.51
N ALA A 35 18.77 10.06 -16.17
CA ALA A 35 18.13 9.00 -15.40
C ALA A 35 16.60 9.01 -15.58
N LEU A 36 15.98 10.20 -15.67
CA LEU A 36 14.56 10.36 -16.02
C LEU A 36 14.25 9.82 -17.42
N GLU A 37 15.11 10.09 -18.40
CA GLU A 37 14.95 9.57 -19.76
C GLU A 37 15.13 8.05 -19.82
N VAL A 38 16.05 7.46 -19.08
CA VAL A 38 16.21 5.99 -19.03
C VAL A 38 14.99 5.33 -18.39
N VAL A 39 14.40 5.93 -17.36
CA VAL A 39 13.12 5.45 -16.79
C VAL A 39 11.98 5.67 -17.79
N ASN A 40 11.95 6.81 -18.50
CA ASN A 40 10.98 7.09 -19.54
C ASN A 40 11.19 6.22 -20.80
N LEU A 41 12.44 5.97 -21.22
CA LEU A 41 12.74 5.04 -22.34
C LEU A 41 12.32 3.60 -22.02
N GLY A 42 12.42 3.17 -20.77
CA GLY A 42 11.84 1.91 -20.31
C GLY A 42 10.30 1.88 -20.32
N THR A 43 9.66 3.07 -20.36
CA THR A 43 8.19 3.21 -20.39
C THR A 43 7.64 3.62 -21.77
N VAL A 44 8.45 4.17 -22.68
CA VAL A 44 8.05 4.72 -23.99
C VAL A 44 8.48 3.83 -25.17
N ALA A 45 9.42 2.91 -24.98
CA ALA A 45 9.61 1.89 -26.01
C ALA A 45 8.30 1.09 -26.14
N PRO A 46 7.79 0.82 -27.36
CA PRO A 46 6.70 -0.13 -27.57
C PRO A 46 7.23 -1.56 -27.42
N VAL A 47 7.80 -1.86 -26.27
CA VAL A 47 7.78 -3.19 -25.70
C VAL A 47 6.32 -3.38 -25.36
N GLU A 48 5.70 -4.42 -25.89
CA GLU A 48 4.35 -4.84 -25.49
C GLU A 48 4.18 -4.55 -24.01
N PRO A 49 3.16 -3.77 -23.60
CA PRO A 49 3.07 -3.30 -22.22
C PRO A 49 3.24 -4.51 -21.33
N LEU A 50 4.29 -4.51 -20.50
CA LEU A 50 4.41 -5.52 -19.44
C LEU A 50 3.05 -5.53 -18.78
N PRO A 51 2.26 -6.61 -18.89
CA PRO A 51 0.83 -6.56 -18.61
C PRO A 51 0.64 -6.11 -17.18
N GLY A 52 0.03 -4.96 -16.98
CA GLY A 52 -0.55 -4.56 -15.73
C GLY A 52 0.27 -3.66 -14.80
N VAL A 53 1.17 -2.78 -15.30
CA VAL A 53 1.73 -1.70 -14.46
C VAL A 53 0.80 -0.47 -14.58
N PRO A 54 -0.03 -0.16 -13.55
CA PRO A 54 -0.89 1.01 -13.59
C PRO A 54 -0.06 2.30 -13.61
N ALA A 55 -0.50 3.30 -14.40
CA ALA A 55 0.18 4.59 -14.57
C ALA A 55 0.47 5.33 -13.23
N ASN A 56 -0.39 5.14 -12.22
CA ASN A 56 -0.21 5.72 -10.87
C ASN A 56 1.01 5.17 -10.12
N LEU A 57 1.55 4.02 -10.51
CA LEU A 57 2.75 3.43 -9.91
C LEU A 57 4.04 4.00 -10.50
N LEU A 58 3.98 4.65 -11.66
CA LEU A 58 5.08 5.44 -12.21
C LEU A 58 5.46 6.59 -11.27
N SER A 59 4.48 7.25 -10.65
CA SER A 59 4.73 8.30 -9.67
C SER A 59 5.39 7.77 -8.39
N MET A 60 5.10 6.53 -7.98
CA MET A 60 5.79 5.87 -6.87
C MET A 60 7.24 5.52 -7.22
N GLY A 61 7.53 5.11 -8.47
CA GLY A 61 8.91 4.89 -8.94
C GLY A 61 9.74 6.17 -9.00
N ALA A 62 9.12 7.31 -9.32
CA ALA A 62 9.79 8.61 -9.30
C ALA A 62 10.20 9.08 -7.89
N ILE A 63 9.56 8.55 -6.85
CA ILE A 63 9.86 8.83 -5.44
C ILE A 63 11.25 8.31 -5.04
N ASP A 64 11.73 7.24 -5.66
CA ASP A 64 13.00 6.59 -5.31
C ASP A 64 14.21 7.20 -6.01
N PHE A 65 14.03 8.28 -6.79
CA PHE A 65 15.11 8.93 -7.54
C PHE A 65 16.32 9.31 -6.68
N GLY A 66 16.07 9.81 -5.47
CA GLY A 66 17.15 10.18 -4.57
C GLY A 66 18.09 9.03 -4.25
N ILE A 67 17.55 7.82 -4.10
CA ILE A 67 18.30 6.62 -3.75
C ILE A 67 19.04 6.04 -4.97
N LEU A 68 18.45 6.16 -6.16
CA LEU A 68 19.05 5.66 -7.40
C LEU A 68 20.30 6.45 -7.81
N LEU A 69 20.37 7.73 -7.46
CA LEU A 69 21.49 8.60 -7.79
C LEU A 69 22.73 8.42 -6.90
N ASP A 70 22.62 7.75 -5.76
CA ASP A 70 23.69 7.61 -4.78
C ASP A 70 24.98 7.04 -5.37
N GLY A 71 24.89 6.03 -6.23
CA GLY A 71 26.07 5.47 -6.92
C GLY A 71 26.80 6.48 -7.79
N ALA A 72 26.05 7.31 -8.51
CA ALA A 72 26.61 8.35 -9.36
C ALA A 72 27.24 9.47 -8.54
N VAL A 73 26.58 9.90 -7.46
CA VAL A 73 27.09 10.93 -6.52
C VAL A 73 28.41 10.50 -5.93
N ILE A 74 28.51 9.27 -5.43
CA ILE A 74 29.71 8.72 -4.82
C ILE A 74 30.86 8.68 -5.82
N LEU A 75 30.59 8.28 -7.07
CA LEU A 75 31.62 8.21 -8.12
C LEU A 75 32.14 9.61 -8.50
N VAL A 76 31.20 10.55 -8.76
CA VAL A 76 31.54 11.92 -9.13
C VAL A 76 32.33 12.62 -8.01
N GLU A 77 31.89 12.47 -6.76
CA GLU A 77 32.56 13.04 -5.59
C GLU A 77 33.97 12.47 -5.42
N ASN A 78 34.15 11.14 -5.59
CA ASN A 78 35.45 10.51 -5.51
C ASN A 78 36.38 10.99 -6.62
N ALA A 79 35.86 11.10 -7.85
CA ALA A 79 36.65 11.65 -9.00
C ALA A 79 37.03 13.13 -8.76
N TYR A 80 36.06 13.93 -8.27
CA TYR A 80 36.29 15.33 -7.94
C TYR A 80 37.38 15.52 -6.89
N ARG A 81 37.36 14.71 -5.82
CA ARG A 81 38.37 14.71 -4.78
C ARG A 81 39.78 14.39 -5.34
N HIS A 82 39.92 13.31 -6.11
CA HIS A 82 41.21 12.94 -6.72
C HIS A 82 41.76 14.01 -7.67
N LEU A 83 40.87 14.74 -8.35
CA LEU A 83 41.26 15.83 -9.22
C LEU A 83 41.66 17.11 -8.45
N SER A 84 41.04 17.36 -7.27
CA SER A 84 41.34 18.52 -6.42
C SER A 84 42.62 18.36 -5.62
N GLU A 85 43.00 17.14 -5.18
CA GLU A 85 44.21 16.84 -4.43
C GLU A 85 45.49 16.94 -5.28
N GLY A 86 45.40 16.85 -6.61
CA GLY A 86 46.54 16.89 -7.54
C GLY A 86 46.40 17.99 -8.60
N LYS A 87 47.52 18.68 -8.94
CA LYS A 87 47.59 19.53 -10.15
C LYS A 87 47.62 18.61 -11.38
N THR A 88 46.48 17.98 -11.69
CA THR A 88 46.37 16.98 -12.75
C THR A 88 46.37 17.68 -14.13
N PRO A 89 47.30 17.34 -15.04
CA PRO A 89 47.23 17.84 -16.42
C PRO A 89 45.94 17.37 -17.09
N ARG A 90 45.36 18.21 -17.96
CA ARG A 90 44.07 17.93 -18.65
C ARG A 90 44.05 16.57 -19.37
N GLU A 91 45.14 16.16 -19.94
CA GLU A 91 45.32 14.89 -20.67
C GLU A 91 45.21 13.66 -19.76
N ARG A 92 45.42 13.80 -18.43
CA ARG A 92 45.37 12.72 -17.45
C ARG A 92 44.01 12.63 -16.71
N VAL A 93 43.11 13.59 -16.91
CA VAL A 93 41.79 13.60 -16.25
C VAL A 93 41.03 12.28 -16.47
N PRO A 94 40.92 11.71 -17.69
CA PRO A 94 40.20 10.44 -17.88
C PRO A 94 40.81 9.28 -17.09
N PHE A 95 42.15 9.23 -16.96
CA PHE A 95 42.82 8.18 -16.16
C PHE A 95 42.56 8.32 -14.67
N VAL A 96 42.54 9.57 -14.16
CA VAL A 96 42.21 9.83 -12.74
C VAL A 96 40.78 9.48 -12.47
N VAL A 97 39.83 9.85 -13.33
CA VAL A 97 38.42 9.48 -13.20
C VAL A 97 38.23 7.96 -13.25
N ALA A 98 38.91 7.28 -14.19
CA ALA A 98 38.86 5.81 -14.27
C ALA A 98 39.43 5.14 -13.02
N SER A 99 40.50 5.68 -12.44
CA SER A 99 41.08 5.18 -11.19
C SER A 99 40.13 5.39 -10.01
N ALA A 100 39.54 6.59 -9.91
CA ALA A 100 38.56 6.92 -8.88
C ALA A 100 37.29 6.05 -8.99
N ALA A 101 36.81 5.81 -10.22
CA ALA A 101 35.67 4.91 -10.48
C ALA A 101 36.00 3.48 -10.02
N LYS A 102 37.21 2.98 -10.33
CA LYS A 102 37.61 1.62 -9.94
C LYS A 102 37.67 1.41 -8.43
N GLU A 103 38.00 2.45 -7.67
CA GLU A 103 38.07 2.43 -6.21
C GLU A 103 36.67 2.21 -5.59
N VAL A 104 35.66 2.89 -6.13
CA VAL A 104 34.28 2.85 -5.59
C VAL A 104 33.39 1.79 -6.24
N LEU A 105 33.85 1.15 -7.33
CA LEU A 105 33.09 0.15 -8.09
C LEU A 105 32.57 -0.99 -7.21
N ARG A 106 33.48 -1.66 -6.49
CA ARG A 106 33.14 -2.81 -5.65
C ARG A 106 32.18 -2.47 -4.51
N PRO A 107 32.41 -1.43 -3.69
CA PRO A 107 31.45 -0.99 -2.68
C PRO A 107 30.08 -0.65 -3.26
N THR A 108 30.02 0.05 -4.38
CA THR A 108 28.75 0.44 -5.04
C THR A 108 27.96 -0.77 -5.54
N LEU A 109 28.63 -1.75 -6.17
CA LEU A 109 28.00 -3.01 -6.59
C LEU A 109 27.35 -3.75 -5.42
N PHE A 110 28.08 -3.93 -4.32
CA PHE A 110 27.53 -4.59 -3.14
C PHE A 110 26.41 -3.79 -2.50
N SER A 111 26.53 -2.46 -2.40
CA SER A 111 25.50 -1.59 -1.84
C SER A 111 24.20 -1.68 -2.63
N MET A 112 24.25 -1.61 -3.96
CA MET A 112 23.05 -1.74 -4.80
C MET A 112 22.45 -3.14 -4.73
N SER A 113 23.29 -4.19 -4.67
CA SER A 113 22.80 -5.58 -4.47
C SER A 113 22.12 -5.75 -3.10
N ILE A 114 22.60 -5.07 -2.07
CA ILE A 114 22.00 -5.10 -0.73
C ILE A 114 20.64 -4.40 -0.73
N ILE A 115 20.51 -3.26 -1.43
CA ILE A 115 19.22 -2.58 -1.57
C ILE A 115 18.22 -3.49 -2.30
N ALA A 116 18.64 -4.13 -3.39
CA ALA A 116 17.81 -5.10 -4.11
C ALA A 116 17.38 -6.27 -3.20
N ALA A 117 18.29 -6.80 -2.38
CA ALA A 117 17.99 -7.85 -1.40
C ALA A 117 17.05 -7.37 -0.29
N ALA A 118 17.16 -6.12 0.15
CA ALA A 118 16.24 -5.52 1.11
C ALA A 118 14.80 -5.44 0.58
N MET A 119 14.63 -5.24 -0.74
CA MET A 119 13.30 -5.20 -1.39
C MET A 119 12.65 -6.58 -1.58
N MET A 120 13.39 -7.68 -1.37
CA MET A 120 12.87 -9.04 -1.58
C MET A 120 11.56 -9.35 -0.84
N PRO A 121 11.31 -8.88 0.40
CA PRO A 121 10.05 -9.09 1.09
C PRO A 121 8.82 -8.58 0.33
N ILE A 122 8.95 -7.51 -0.44
CA ILE A 122 7.84 -6.91 -1.17
C ILE A 122 7.33 -7.84 -2.27
N PHE A 123 8.22 -8.60 -2.93
CA PHE A 123 7.84 -9.57 -3.96
C PHE A 123 7.03 -10.74 -3.42
N THR A 124 7.06 -10.98 -2.13
CA THR A 124 6.33 -12.08 -1.47
C THR A 124 4.93 -11.68 -1.04
N LEU A 125 4.58 -10.41 -1.12
CA LEU A 125 3.22 -9.94 -0.88
C LEU A 125 2.27 -10.50 -1.95
N GLU A 126 1.08 -10.91 -1.52
CA GLU A 126 0.06 -11.52 -2.38
C GLU A 126 -1.24 -10.73 -2.33
N ARG A 127 -2.23 -11.15 -3.14
CA ARG A 127 -3.56 -10.55 -3.23
C ARG A 127 -3.48 -9.03 -3.49
N VAL A 128 -4.21 -8.20 -2.72
CA VAL A 128 -4.31 -6.75 -2.93
C VAL A 128 -2.99 -6.05 -2.67
N GLU A 129 -2.33 -6.36 -1.55
CA GLU A 129 -1.03 -5.79 -1.21
C GLU A 129 0.04 -6.15 -2.26
N GLY A 130 0.01 -7.38 -2.77
CA GLY A 130 0.91 -7.81 -3.84
C GLY A 130 0.62 -7.10 -5.16
N ARG A 131 -0.65 -6.87 -5.51
CA ARG A 131 -1.02 -6.14 -6.73
C ARG A 131 -0.58 -4.68 -6.70
N ILE A 132 -0.55 -4.06 -5.52
CA ILE A 132 -0.13 -2.67 -5.33
C ILE A 132 1.40 -2.55 -5.29
N PHE A 133 2.09 -3.36 -4.48
CA PHE A 133 3.51 -3.15 -4.19
C PHE A 133 4.46 -3.96 -5.09
N ARG A 134 4.04 -5.07 -5.69
CA ARG A 134 4.88 -5.87 -6.60
C ARG A 134 5.32 -5.10 -7.86
N PRO A 135 4.44 -4.36 -8.56
CA PRO A 135 4.86 -3.50 -9.66
C PRO A 135 5.87 -2.43 -9.23
N VAL A 136 5.68 -1.83 -8.04
CA VAL A 136 6.62 -0.85 -7.47
C VAL A 136 8.00 -1.48 -7.27
N ALA A 137 8.06 -2.65 -6.64
CA ALA A 137 9.31 -3.38 -6.41
C ALA A 137 10.01 -3.78 -7.72
N LEU A 138 9.24 -4.17 -8.76
CA LEU A 138 9.78 -4.46 -10.09
C LEU A 138 10.36 -3.21 -10.74
N THR A 139 9.62 -2.10 -10.76
CA THR A 139 10.09 -0.81 -11.30
C THR A 139 11.37 -0.39 -10.59
N TYR A 140 11.40 -0.51 -9.27
CA TYR A 140 12.59 -0.20 -8.47
C TYR A 140 13.79 -1.11 -8.79
N ALA A 141 13.56 -2.42 -8.93
CA ALA A 141 14.62 -3.36 -9.29
C ALA A 141 15.23 -3.07 -10.67
N PHE A 142 14.38 -2.77 -11.66
CA PHE A 142 14.85 -2.37 -13.00
C PHE A 142 15.56 -1.00 -12.98
N ALA A 143 15.04 -0.05 -12.21
CA ALA A 143 15.68 1.27 -12.05
C ALA A 143 17.04 1.16 -11.37
N LEU A 144 17.19 0.31 -10.33
CA LEU A 144 18.48 0.01 -9.70
C LEU A 144 19.47 -0.64 -10.68
N ALA A 145 19.00 -1.62 -11.47
CA ALA A 145 19.84 -2.26 -12.49
C ALA A 145 20.29 -1.26 -13.56
N GLY A 146 19.39 -0.39 -14.02
CA GLY A 146 19.70 0.69 -14.95
C GLY A 146 20.67 1.73 -14.35
N ALA A 147 20.43 2.18 -13.11
CA ALA A 147 21.28 3.11 -12.38
C ALA A 147 22.70 2.54 -12.19
N LEU A 148 22.79 1.24 -11.86
CA LEU A 148 24.06 0.55 -11.75
C LEU A 148 24.82 0.54 -13.08
N LEU A 149 24.16 0.16 -14.18
CA LEU A 149 24.76 0.15 -15.52
C LEU A 149 25.26 1.55 -15.90
N PHE A 150 24.43 2.57 -15.64
CA PHE A 150 24.76 3.97 -15.93
C PHE A 150 25.93 4.46 -15.09
N THR A 151 25.94 4.16 -13.79
CA THR A 151 27.04 4.51 -12.87
C THR A 151 28.36 3.88 -13.30
N LEU A 152 28.33 2.68 -13.89
CA LEU A 152 29.53 1.97 -14.33
C LEU A 152 30.05 2.43 -15.70
N THR A 153 29.19 2.96 -16.56
CA THR A 153 29.49 3.27 -17.96
C THR A 153 29.46 4.77 -18.27
N CYS A 154 28.30 5.37 -18.21
CA CYS A 154 28.06 6.74 -18.63
C CYS A 154 28.61 7.77 -17.64
N VAL A 155 28.41 7.54 -16.33
CA VAL A 155 28.82 8.50 -15.29
C VAL A 155 30.34 8.80 -15.33
N PRO A 156 31.24 7.80 -15.35
CA PRO A 156 32.69 8.08 -15.44
C PRO A 156 33.06 8.75 -16.76
N ALA A 157 32.44 8.39 -17.88
CA ALA A 157 32.68 9.00 -19.17
C ALA A 157 32.28 10.48 -19.20
N LEU A 158 31.05 10.80 -18.72
CA LEU A 158 30.53 12.17 -18.62
C LEU A 158 31.37 13.00 -17.63
N THR A 159 31.72 12.45 -16.49
CA THR A 159 32.57 13.09 -15.48
C THR A 159 33.93 13.44 -16.08
N ALA A 160 34.58 12.54 -16.86
CA ALA A 160 35.83 12.79 -17.50
C ALA A 160 35.71 13.92 -18.54
N ILE A 161 34.68 13.93 -19.37
CA ILE A 161 34.45 14.95 -20.42
C ILE A 161 34.21 16.33 -19.78
N LEU A 162 33.35 16.41 -18.75
CA LEU A 162 32.96 17.67 -18.12
C LEU A 162 34.10 18.27 -17.28
N LEU A 163 34.81 17.47 -16.49
CA LEU A 163 35.89 17.94 -15.62
C LEU A 163 37.22 18.16 -16.36
N GLN A 164 37.36 17.68 -17.60
CA GLN A 164 38.56 17.93 -18.41
C GLN A 164 38.74 19.41 -18.76
N ARG A 165 37.66 20.20 -18.80
CA ARG A 165 37.70 21.63 -19.24
C ARG A 165 37.89 22.62 -18.11
N HIS A 166 37.60 22.24 -16.84
CA HIS A 166 37.60 23.13 -15.71
C HIS A 166 38.67 22.80 -14.68
N ARG A 167 39.23 23.81 -14.03
CA ARG A 167 40.11 23.60 -12.86
C ARG A 167 39.19 23.30 -11.67
N VAL A 168 39.34 22.12 -11.13
CA VAL A 168 38.56 21.65 -9.96
C VAL A 168 39.26 22.21 -8.70
N GLU A 169 38.61 23.18 -8.02
CA GLU A 169 39.02 23.65 -6.70
C GLU A 169 37.94 23.23 -5.69
N GLU A 170 38.34 22.46 -4.71
CA GLU A 170 37.43 22.05 -3.64
C GLU A 170 37.11 23.23 -2.72
N LYS A 171 35.92 23.81 -2.83
CA LYS A 171 35.40 24.85 -1.94
C LYS A 171 34.15 24.31 -1.25
N ASP A 172 34.25 24.07 0.05
CA ASP A 172 33.10 23.70 0.85
C ASP A 172 32.21 24.94 1.08
N PRO A 173 30.88 24.83 0.93
CA PRO A 173 29.95 25.88 1.34
C PRO A 173 30.11 26.19 2.83
N TYR A 174 29.92 27.44 3.23
CA TYR A 174 30.09 27.89 4.61
C TYR A 174 29.29 27.05 5.62
N PHE A 175 28.09 26.70 5.29
CA PHE A 175 27.22 25.84 6.10
C PHE A 175 27.88 24.46 6.37
N LEU A 176 28.50 23.86 5.36
CA LEU A 176 29.17 22.55 5.50
C LEU A 176 30.42 22.63 6.39
N VAL A 177 31.17 23.71 6.29
CA VAL A 177 32.33 23.98 7.16
C VAL A 177 31.93 24.07 8.63
N VAL A 178 30.86 24.84 8.91
CA VAL A 178 30.28 24.96 10.27
C VAL A 178 29.79 23.61 10.78
N LEU A 179 29.01 22.88 9.96
CA LEU A 179 28.47 21.58 10.33
C LEU A 179 29.60 20.56 10.61
N ARG A 180 30.62 20.52 9.74
CA ARG A 180 31.81 19.67 9.92
C ARG A 180 32.51 19.95 11.23
N HIS A 181 32.64 21.21 11.60
CA HIS A 181 33.28 21.60 12.85
C HIS A 181 32.53 21.04 14.08
N TYR A 182 31.23 21.25 14.16
CA TYR A 182 30.42 20.73 15.27
C TYR A 182 30.36 19.21 15.26
N TYR A 183 30.24 18.59 14.10
CA TYR A 183 30.21 17.16 13.94
C TYR A 183 31.51 16.51 14.43
N LEU A 184 32.69 17.01 14.03
CA LEU A 184 33.97 16.49 14.47
C LEU A 184 34.19 16.65 15.98
N LYS A 185 33.64 17.71 16.60
CA LYS A 185 33.60 17.84 18.08
C LYS A 185 32.76 16.71 18.71
N ALA A 186 31.55 16.48 18.20
CA ALA A 186 30.66 15.43 18.69
C ALA A 186 31.29 14.04 18.50
N LEU A 187 31.89 13.75 17.34
CA LEU A 187 32.57 12.49 17.07
C LEU A 187 33.76 12.27 17.99
N ARG A 188 34.54 13.33 18.29
CA ARG A 188 35.67 13.22 19.25
C ARG A 188 35.19 12.84 20.66
N VAL A 189 34.07 13.40 21.10
CA VAL A 189 33.44 13.03 22.39
C VAL A 189 32.93 11.59 22.33
N ALA A 190 32.27 11.20 21.22
CA ALA A 190 31.78 9.84 21.02
C ALA A 190 32.89 8.78 21.04
N LEU A 191 34.03 9.03 20.38
CA LEU A 191 35.19 8.14 20.37
C LEU A 191 35.95 8.11 21.74
N ARG A 192 35.88 9.22 22.51
CA ARG A 192 36.47 9.27 23.86
C ARG A 192 35.67 8.43 24.84
N PHE A 193 34.33 8.40 24.68
CA PHE A 193 33.41 7.63 25.53
C PHE A 193 32.62 6.62 24.69
N PRO A 194 33.27 5.55 24.17
CA PRO A 194 32.69 4.69 23.13
C PRO A 194 31.48 3.86 23.59
N LEU A 195 31.21 3.77 24.88
CA LEU A 195 30.00 3.12 25.42
C LEU A 195 28.83 4.07 25.58
N LEU A 196 29.06 5.40 25.65
CA LEU A 196 28.01 6.39 25.84
C LEU A 196 27.13 6.53 24.59
N THR A 197 27.74 6.55 23.43
CA THR A 197 26.99 6.70 22.14
C THR A 197 26.05 5.54 21.86
N PRO A 198 26.48 4.26 21.94
CA PRO A 198 25.57 3.11 21.83
C PRO A 198 24.48 3.09 22.91
N LEU A 199 24.80 3.52 24.15
CA LEU A 199 23.82 3.59 25.24
C LEU A 199 22.73 4.64 24.93
N ILE A 200 23.12 5.84 24.49
CA ILE A 200 22.16 6.88 24.09
C ILE A 200 21.32 6.39 22.91
N ALA A 201 21.95 5.80 21.88
CA ALA A 201 21.24 5.24 20.74
C ALA A 201 20.22 4.16 21.17
N LEU A 202 20.60 3.27 22.10
CA LEU A 202 19.71 2.25 22.65
C LEU A 202 18.53 2.85 23.44
N LEU A 203 18.76 3.91 24.19
CA LEU A 203 17.69 4.63 24.90
C LEU A 203 16.71 5.28 23.91
N ILE A 204 17.22 5.91 22.85
CA ILE A 204 16.38 6.50 21.81
C ILE A 204 15.60 5.41 21.07
N LEU A 205 16.22 4.28 20.75
CA LEU A 205 15.54 3.12 20.16
C LEU A 205 14.46 2.57 21.12
N GLY A 206 14.76 2.46 22.41
CA GLY A 206 13.79 2.04 23.43
C GLY A 206 12.60 2.99 23.52
N ALA A 207 12.84 4.31 23.44
CA ALA A 207 11.79 5.31 23.39
C ALA A 207 10.93 5.18 22.10
N ALA A 208 11.55 4.97 20.94
CA ALA A 208 10.84 4.72 19.70
C ALA A 208 9.97 3.46 19.78
N LEU A 209 10.51 2.35 20.31
CA LEU A 209 9.74 1.11 20.49
C LEU A 209 8.57 1.29 21.47
N ALA A 210 8.72 2.11 22.51
CA ALA A 210 7.64 2.43 23.45
C ALA A 210 6.50 3.25 22.79
N VAL A 211 6.80 3.99 21.73
CA VAL A 211 5.82 4.78 20.97
C VAL A 211 5.06 3.91 19.96
N VAL A 212 5.64 2.83 19.42
CA VAL A 212 5.02 1.97 18.40
C VAL A 212 3.58 1.54 18.75
N PRO A 213 3.25 1.08 19.98
CA PRO A 213 1.87 0.69 20.30
C PRO A 213 0.85 1.85 20.20
N SER A 214 1.32 3.10 20.33
CA SER A 214 0.44 4.29 20.23
C SER A 214 0.18 4.75 18.79
N LEU A 215 0.91 4.24 17.80
CA LEU A 215 0.72 4.61 16.39
C LEU A 215 -0.60 4.08 15.79
N GLY A 216 -1.18 3.05 16.42
CA GLY A 216 -2.29 2.33 15.81
C GLY A 216 -1.87 1.53 14.56
N THR A 217 -2.75 0.68 14.09
CA THR A 217 -2.48 -0.15 12.91
C THR A 217 -3.63 -0.13 11.92
N GLN A 218 -3.31 -0.09 10.62
CA GLN A 218 -4.27 -0.11 9.52
C GLN A 218 -3.74 -0.98 8.39
N PHE A 219 -4.63 -1.58 7.57
CA PHE A 219 -4.20 -2.39 6.43
C PHE A 219 -3.56 -1.52 5.35
N LEU A 220 -4.36 -0.69 4.71
CA LEU A 220 -3.95 0.33 3.77
C LEU A 220 -4.49 1.68 4.25
N PRO A 221 -3.80 2.79 4.00
CA PRO A 221 -4.39 4.11 4.22
C PRO A 221 -5.68 4.25 3.43
N GLU A 222 -6.68 4.89 4.01
CA GLU A 222 -7.91 5.21 3.26
C GLU A 222 -7.54 6.15 2.12
N MET A 223 -7.67 5.64 0.88
CA MET A 223 -7.44 6.44 -0.31
C MET A 223 -8.62 7.39 -0.49
N ASN A 224 -8.35 8.68 -0.62
CA ASN A 224 -9.38 9.60 -1.07
C ASN A 224 -9.56 9.40 -2.59
N GLU A 225 -10.72 8.88 -2.99
CA GLU A 225 -11.06 8.64 -4.40
C GLU A 225 -11.79 9.84 -5.04
N GLY A 226 -12.06 10.88 -4.24
CA GLY A 226 -12.86 12.03 -4.65
C GLY A 226 -14.36 11.77 -4.55
N ASP A 227 -14.86 10.69 -5.11
CA ASP A 227 -16.27 10.32 -5.15
C ASP A 227 -16.72 9.56 -3.90
N ILE A 228 -18.05 9.43 -3.72
CA ILE A 228 -18.67 8.70 -2.61
C ILE A 228 -19.48 7.54 -3.19
N HIS A 229 -19.39 6.38 -2.55
CA HIS A 229 -20.23 5.23 -2.82
C HIS A 229 -21.17 5.00 -1.63
N ILE A 230 -22.47 4.84 -1.89
CA ILE A 230 -23.48 4.62 -0.85
C ILE A 230 -24.17 3.29 -1.15
N THR A 231 -24.01 2.30 -0.30
CA THR A 231 -24.83 1.09 -0.31
C THR A 231 -26.13 1.36 0.43
N VAL A 232 -27.27 1.11 -0.22
CA VAL A 232 -28.61 1.33 0.33
C VAL A 232 -29.27 -0.01 0.58
N THR A 233 -29.51 -0.35 1.84
CA THR A 233 -30.22 -1.57 2.22
C THR A 233 -31.63 -1.22 2.66
N MET A 234 -32.60 -1.72 1.93
CA MET A 234 -34.05 -1.52 2.18
C MET A 234 -34.65 -2.77 2.87
N PRO A 235 -35.90 -2.70 3.35
CA PRO A 235 -36.59 -3.87 3.90
C PRO A 235 -36.61 -5.04 2.91
N SER A 236 -36.34 -6.24 3.39
CA SER A 236 -36.18 -7.45 2.55
C SER A 236 -37.39 -7.84 1.72
N ALA A 237 -38.59 -7.41 2.12
CA ALA A 237 -39.85 -7.67 1.44
C ALA A 237 -40.29 -6.51 0.52
N ILE A 238 -39.40 -5.57 0.18
CA ILE A 238 -39.71 -4.42 -0.66
C ILE A 238 -39.92 -4.86 -2.12
N SER A 239 -40.91 -4.25 -2.80
CA SER A 239 -41.03 -4.42 -4.24
C SER A 239 -39.99 -3.56 -4.98
N LEU A 240 -39.66 -3.95 -6.23
CA LEU A 240 -38.70 -3.22 -7.07
C LEU A 240 -39.18 -1.77 -7.31
N GLU A 241 -40.48 -1.58 -7.55
CA GLU A 241 -41.10 -0.27 -7.78
C GLU A 241 -41.01 0.64 -6.55
N ARG A 242 -41.26 0.09 -5.34
CA ARG A 242 -41.17 0.85 -4.11
C ARG A 242 -39.72 1.19 -3.78
N GLY A 243 -38.81 0.26 -4.02
CA GLY A 243 -37.37 0.51 -3.92
C GLY A 243 -36.91 1.62 -4.85
N ALA A 244 -37.33 1.59 -6.11
CA ALA A 244 -37.03 2.63 -7.09
C ALA A 244 -37.54 4.02 -6.68
N GLN A 245 -38.72 4.10 -6.03
CA GLN A 245 -39.22 5.37 -5.46
C GLN A 245 -38.29 5.87 -4.34
N ILE A 246 -37.92 5.00 -3.38
CA ILE A 246 -37.01 5.35 -2.28
C ILE A 246 -35.67 5.85 -2.84
N LEU A 247 -35.13 5.16 -3.85
CA LEU A 247 -33.87 5.58 -4.49
C LEU A 247 -33.99 6.92 -5.22
N ARG A 248 -35.09 7.15 -5.91
CA ARG A 248 -35.36 8.45 -6.54
C ARG A 248 -35.31 9.57 -5.50
N ASP A 249 -36.03 9.39 -4.40
CA ASP A 249 -36.05 10.39 -3.32
C ASP A 249 -34.69 10.56 -2.65
N THR A 250 -33.93 9.46 -2.50
CA THR A 250 -32.57 9.49 -1.98
C THR A 250 -31.65 10.25 -2.91
N ARG A 251 -31.70 9.99 -4.24
CA ARG A 251 -30.93 10.75 -5.23
C ARG A 251 -31.23 12.24 -5.18
N LEU A 252 -32.52 12.62 -5.10
CA LEU A 252 -32.92 14.02 -5.02
C LEU A 252 -32.37 14.68 -3.74
N THR A 253 -32.39 13.99 -2.61
CA THR A 253 -31.81 14.50 -1.37
C THR A 253 -30.28 14.69 -1.50
N VAL A 254 -29.55 13.70 -2.07
CA VAL A 254 -28.10 13.76 -2.25
C VAL A 254 -27.72 14.82 -3.30
N MET A 255 -28.48 14.95 -4.39
CA MET A 255 -28.28 15.99 -5.40
C MET A 255 -28.49 17.41 -4.85
N GLY A 256 -29.19 17.56 -3.74
CA GLY A 256 -29.37 18.85 -3.06
C GLY A 256 -28.09 19.41 -2.41
N PHE A 257 -27.04 18.61 -2.28
CA PHE A 257 -25.75 19.06 -1.75
C PHE A 257 -24.94 19.79 -2.83
N PRO A 258 -24.46 21.02 -2.57
CA PRO A 258 -23.78 21.83 -3.58
C PRO A 258 -22.44 21.23 -4.03
N GLU A 259 -21.84 20.34 -3.26
CA GLU A 259 -20.60 19.62 -3.57
C GLU A 259 -20.81 18.48 -4.59
N VAL A 260 -22.05 18.01 -4.73
CA VAL A 260 -22.40 16.90 -5.64
C VAL A 260 -22.52 17.41 -7.07
N LYS A 261 -21.96 16.65 -8.01
CA LYS A 261 -22.08 16.89 -9.46
C LYS A 261 -23.21 16.07 -10.07
N GLU A 262 -23.24 14.77 -9.76
CA GLU A 262 -24.13 13.80 -10.37
C GLU A 262 -24.33 12.61 -9.44
N VAL A 263 -25.49 11.94 -9.52
CA VAL A 263 -25.79 10.74 -8.76
C VAL A 263 -26.37 9.67 -9.67
N LEU A 264 -25.72 8.53 -9.74
CA LEU A 264 -26.18 7.31 -10.40
C LEU A 264 -26.58 6.29 -9.33
N SER A 265 -27.64 5.54 -9.55
CA SER A 265 -28.00 4.41 -8.67
C SER A 265 -28.50 3.23 -9.46
N GLU A 266 -28.21 2.04 -8.97
CA GLU A 266 -28.71 0.77 -9.47
C GLU A 266 -29.41 0.00 -8.33
N GLN A 267 -30.37 -0.88 -8.67
CA GLN A 267 -31.14 -1.64 -7.69
C GLN A 267 -31.28 -3.09 -8.14
N GLY A 268 -30.95 -4.00 -7.20
CA GLY A 268 -31.02 -5.43 -7.47
C GLY A 268 -29.98 -5.89 -8.48
N HIS A 269 -30.27 -6.97 -9.17
CA HIS A 269 -29.35 -7.62 -10.11
C HIS A 269 -29.96 -7.81 -11.51
N PRO A 270 -29.13 -7.88 -12.56
CA PRO A 270 -29.57 -8.27 -13.88
C PRO A 270 -29.90 -9.76 -13.93
N GLU A 271 -30.68 -10.17 -14.96
CA GLU A 271 -31.11 -11.57 -15.12
C GLU A 271 -30.00 -12.49 -15.68
N ASP A 272 -28.86 -11.94 -16.10
CA ASP A 272 -27.74 -12.68 -16.68
C ASP A 272 -26.83 -13.34 -15.61
N GLY A 273 -27.09 -13.08 -14.32
CA GLY A 273 -26.33 -13.64 -13.22
C GLY A 273 -24.95 -13.02 -13.01
N THR A 274 -24.65 -11.87 -13.63
CA THR A 274 -23.37 -11.16 -13.44
C THR A 274 -23.29 -10.47 -12.09
N ASP A 275 -24.42 -10.21 -11.44
CA ASP A 275 -24.54 -9.68 -10.09
C ASP A 275 -25.49 -10.54 -9.26
N ASP A 276 -25.31 -10.62 -7.95
CA ASP A 276 -26.12 -11.43 -7.01
C ASP A 276 -26.88 -10.58 -5.98
N GLU A 277 -27.01 -9.27 -6.19
CA GLU A 277 -27.69 -8.38 -5.27
C GLU A 277 -29.20 -8.61 -5.23
N ALA A 278 -29.77 -8.62 -4.03
CA ALA A 278 -31.22 -8.78 -3.86
C ALA A 278 -31.98 -7.48 -4.22
N PRO A 279 -33.28 -7.54 -4.58
CA PRO A 279 -34.08 -6.34 -4.94
C PRO A 279 -34.14 -5.26 -3.86
N ASN A 280 -33.86 -5.59 -2.60
CA ASN A 280 -33.79 -4.67 -1.48
C ASN A 280 -32.43 -4.04 -1.26
N GLN A 281 -31.47 -4.36 -2.11
CA GLN A 281 -30.12 -3.77 -2.10
C GLN A 281 -29.92 -2.90 -3.31
N SER A 282 -29.15 -1.84 -3.14
CA SER A 282 -28.89 -0.86 -4.18
C SER A 282 -27.55 -0.20 -3.95
N GLU A 283 -26.89 0.13 -5.03
CA GLU A 283 -25.68 0.91 -5.04
C GLU A 283 -25.94 2.32 -5.57
N MET A 284 -25.28 3.30 -5.00
CA MET A 284 -25.40 4.69 -5.43
C MET A 284 -24.00 5.31 -5.55
N PHE A 285 -23.65 5.72 -6.75
CA PHE A 285 -22.41 6.43 -7.07
C PHE A 285 -22.69 7.93 -7.04
N VAL A 286 -22.03 8.61 -6.12
CA VAL A 286 -22.14 10.07 -5.95
C VAL A 286 -20.87 10.71 -6.48
N ILE A 287 -20.96 11.25 -7.69
CA ILE A 287 -19.85 11.94 -8.34
C ILE A 287 -19.75 13.34 -7.75
N MET A 288 -18.62 13.64 -7.13
CA MET A 288 -18.37 14.90 -6.47
C MET A 288 -17.76 15.93 -7.43
N LYS A 289 -18.01 17.20 -7.17
CA LYS A 289 -17.23 18.27 -7.80
C LYS A 289 -15.81 18.27 -7.27
N PRO A 290 -14.80 18.71 -8.05
CA PRO A 290 -13.45 18.91 -7.51
C PRO A 290 -13.47 19.79 -6.27
N GLU A 291 -12.71 19.43 -5.22
CA GLU A 291 -12.72 20.13 -3.91
C GLU A 291 -12.43 21.62 -4.03
N ASN A 292 -11.59 22.04 -4.98
CA ASN A 292 -11.29 23.43 -5.25
C ASN A 292 -12.51 24.24 -5.76
N LYS A 293 -13.60 23.58 -6.15
CA LYS A 293 -14.87 24.20 -6.57
C LYS A 293 -15.95 24.17 -5.48
N TRP A 294 -15.60 23.70 -4.28
CA TRP A 294 -16.52 23.69 -3.15
C TRP A 294 -16.55 25.08 -2.49
N HIS A 295 -17.71 25.68 -2.47
CA HIS A 295 -17.91 27.01 -1.88
C HIS A 295 -18.35 26.95 -0.41
N THR A 296 -18.61 25.77 0.13
CA THR A 296 -19.15 25.56 1.48
C THR A 296 -18.07 25.55 2.56
N GLY A 297 -16.80 25.40 2.19
CA GLY A 297 -15.68 25.27 3.14
C GLY A 297 -15.69 23.96 3.94
N ARG A 298 -16.59 23.02 3.60
CA ARG A 298 -16.67 21.70 4.26
C ARG A 298 -15.58 20.78 3.74
N LYS A 299 -15.11 19.87 4.60
CA LYS A 299 -14.31 18.71 4.19
C LYS A 299 -15.23 17.57 3.75
N LYS A 300 -14.70 16.59 3.02
CA LYS A 300 -15.45 15.42 2.50
C LYS A 300 -16.18 14.68 3.62
N GLU A 301 -15.54 14.44 4.75
CA GLU A 301 -16.12 13.76 5.92
C GLU A 301 -17.34 14.54 6.46
N GLN A 302 -17.26 15.87 6.52
CA GLN A 302 -18.37 16.73 6.96
C GLN A 302 -19.55 16.71 5.98
N VAL A 303 -19.28 16.54 4.68
CA VAL A 303 -20.32 16.37 3.67
C VAL A 303 -20.99 15.00 3.85
N ILE A 304 -20.21 13.93 4.06
CA ILE A 304 -20.72 12.59 4.35
C ILE A 304 -21.60 12.58 5.60
N ASP A 305 -21.15 13.23 6.68
CA ASP A 305 -21.94 13.31 7.92
C ASP A 305 -23.25 14.10 7.72
N ALA A 306 -23.22 15.18 6.94
CA ALA A 306 -24.41 15.92 6.61
C ALA A 306 -25.38 15.11 5.72
N MET A 307 -24.87 14.35 4.75
CA MET A 307 -25.68 13.42 3.94
C MET A 307 -26.29 12.32 4.82
N ARG A 308 -25.48 11.72 5.72
CA ARG A 308 -25.95 10.69 6.67
C ARG A 308 -27.08 11.23 7.55
N ALA A 309 -26.93 12.44 8.08
CA ALA A 309 -27.98 13.09 8.87
C ALA A 309 -29.26 13.31 8.06
N ALA A 310 -29.17 13.83 6.83
CA ALA A 310 -30.32 14.07 5.97
C ALA A 310 -31.06 12.76 5.55
N LEU A 311 -30.32 11.67 5.41
CA LEU A 311 -30.88 10.37 5.01
C LEU A 311 -31.37 9.52 6.20
N SER A 312 -30.93 9.81 7.43
CA SER A 312 -31.32 9.07 8.64
C SER A 312 -32.79 9.20 9.01
N GLU A 313 -33.50 10.19 8.47
CA GLU A 313 -34.93 10.42 8.73
C GLU A 313 -35.86 9.36 8.08
N ARG A 314 -35.31 8.46 7.27
CA ARG A 314 -36.09 7.42 6.55
C ARG A 314 -36.10 6.10 7.32
N PRO A 315 -37.23 5.74 7.95
CA PRO A 315 -37.31 4.50 8.74
C PRO A 315 -37.19 3.26 7.86
N GLY A 316 -36.41 2.29 8.31
CA GLY A 316 -36.28 0.98 7.67
C GLY A 316 -35.27 0.95 6.49
N VAL A 317 -34.62 2.05 6.16
CA VAL A 317 -33.56 2.10 5.16
C VAL A 317 -32.22 2.34 5.86
N VAL A 318 -31.21 1.55 5.54
CA VAL A 318 -29.85 1.67 6.07
C VAL A 318 -28.93 2.15 4.96
N TYR A 319 -28.13 3.16 5.26
CA TYR A 319 -27.17 3.75 4.35
C TYR A 319 -25.75 3.50 4.85
N ASN A 320 -24.92 2.87 4.03
CA ASN A 320 -23.50 2.67 4.32
C ASN A 320 -22.69 3.49 3.33
N PHE A 321 -21.83 4.38 3.88
CA PHE A 321 -20.98 5.28 3.09
C PHE A 321 -19.59 4.71 2.94
N SER A 322 -19.12 4.65 1.70
CA SER A 322 -17.82 4.13 1.31
C SER A 322 -17.29 4.90 0.08
N GLN A 323 -16.36 4.31 -0.61
CA GLN A 323 -15.79 4.83 -1.85
C GLN A 323 -15.73 3.73 -2.92
N PRO A 324 -15.82 4.04 -4.22
CA PRO A 324 -16.00 3.04 -5.28
C PRO A 324 -14.91 1.96 -5.33
N ILE A 325 -13.62 2.36 -5.31
CA ILE A 325 -12.49 1.41 -5.36
C ILE A 325 -12.38 0.63 -4.04
N LYS A 326 -12.56 1.34 -2.91
CA LYS A 326 -12.54 0.73 -1.57
C LYS A 326 -13.55 -0.40 -1.49
N ASP A 327 -14.80 -0.17 -1.90
CA ASP A 327 -15.87 -1.17 -1.89
C ASP A 327 -15.52 -2.39 -2.73
N ARG A 328 -15.04 -2.19 -3.97
CA ARG A 328 -14.62 -3.29 -4.86
C ARG A 328 -13.44 -4.08 -4.30
N VAL A 329 -12.50 -3.41 -3.65
CA VAL A 329 -11.38 -4.06 -2.97
C VAL A 329 -11.87 -4.90 -1.79
N GLU A 330 -12.70 -4.36 -0.91
CA GLU A 330 -13.26 -5.07 0.25
C GLU A 330 -14.06 -6.30 -0.19
N GLU A 331 -14.89 -6.17 -1.22
CA GLU A 331 -15.67 -7.26 -1.80
C GLU A 331 -14.78 -8.37 -2.38
N SER A 332 -13.76 -7.99 -3.16
CA SER A 332 -12.83 -8.97 -3.76
C SER A 332 -12.02 -9.76 -2.72
N ILE A 333 -11.88 -9.22 -1.51
CA ILE A 333 -11.10 -9.80 -0.41
C ILE A 333 -11.92 -10.82 0.38
N SER A 334 -13.09 -10.40 0.85
CA SER A 334 -13.91 -11.14 1.85
C SER A 334 -15.23 -11.64 1.28
N GLY A 335 -15.56 -11.27 0.04
CA GLY A 335 -16.89 -11.47 -0.54
C GLY A 335 -17.98 -10.61 0.11
N ILE A 336 -17.59 -9.72 1.03
CA ILE A 336 -18.50 -8.84 1.78
C ILE A 336 -17.82 -7.48 1.92
N ARG A 337 -18.51 -6.40 1.56
CA ARG A 337 -18.04 -5.03 1.71
C ARG A 337 -18.08 -4.62 3.17
N GLY A 338 -16.95 -4.22 3.74
CA GLY A 338 -16.82 -3.76 5.13
C GLY A 338 -15.40 -3.97 5.66
N GLN A 339 -14.92 -3.00 6.43
CA GLN A 339 -13.57 -3.06 7.02
C GLN A 339 -13.43 -4.27 7.95
N ILE A 340 -14.47 -4.54 8.74
CA ILE A 340 -14.55 -5.71 9.63
C ILE A 340 -15.76 -6.54 9.26
N VAL A 341 -15.56 -7.82 9.10
CA VAL A 341 -16.60 -8.80 8.82
C VAL A 341 -16.49 -9.94 9.83
N VAL A 342 -17.57 -10.22 10.55
CA VAL A 342 -17.65 -11.37 11.45
C VAL A 342 -18.64 -12.34 10.88
N LYS A 343 -18.18 -13.52 10.47
CA LYS A 343 -19.00 -14.61 9.92
C LYS A 343 -19.30 -15.64 11.00
N VAL A 344 -20.56 -16.03 11.14
CA VAL A 344 -21.02 -17.13 11.99
C VAL A 344 -21.38 -18.30 11.09
N TYR A 345 -20.77 -19.45 11.31
CA TYR A 345 -21.01 -20.68 10.57
C TYR A 345 -21.83 -21.67 11.41
N GLY A 346 -22.70 -22.42 10.76
CA GLY A 346 -23.56 -23.45 11.40
C GLY A 346 -24.62 -23.96 10.46
N ASP A 347 -25.41 -24.94 10.95
CA ASP A 347 -26.45 -25.61 10.15
C ASP A 347 -27.81 -24.96 10.29
N ASP A 348 -28.17 -24.49 11.49
CA ASP A 348 -29.47 -23.85 11.75
C ASP A 348 -29.38 -22.32 11.56
N LEU A 349 -30.06 -21.84 10.53
CA LEU A 349 -30.06 -20.42 10.15
C LEU A 349 -30.77 -19.53 11.19
N GLN A 350 -31.74 -20.07 11.97
CA GLN A 350 -32.44 -19.30 13.00
C GLN A 350 -31.53 -19.10 14.22
N LEU A 351 -30.82 -20.16 14.62
CA LEU A 351 -29.86 -20.09 15.71
C LEU A 351 -28.68 -19.19 15.34
N MET A 352 -28.17 -19.30 14.10
CA MET A 352 -27.15 -18.41 13.59
C MET A 352 -27.59 -16.95 13.62
N GLN A 353 -28.83 -16.65 13.21
CA GLN A 353 -29.40 -15.30 13.26
C GLN A 353 -29.40 -14.73 14.68
N LYS A 354 -29.82 -15.54 15.66
CA LYS A 354 -29.82 -15.15 17.07
C LYS A 354 -28.41 -14.84 17.58
N LYS A 355 -27.44 -15.69 17.24
CA LYS A 355 -26.06 -15.50 17.62
C LYS A 355 -25.42 -14.29 16.91
N LEU A 356 -25.79 -14.09 15.66
CA LEU A 356 -25.33 -12.92 14.90
C LEU A 356 -25.85 -11.60 15.48
N GLU A 357 -27.11 -11.58 16.00
CA GLU A 357 -27.64 -10.40 16.70
C GLU A 357 -26.90 -10.13 18.02
N GLU A 358 -26.45 -11.18 18.71
CA GLU A 358 -25.59 -11.02 19.89
C GLU A 358 -24.25 -10.38 19.49
N VAL A 359 -23.61 -10.87 18.41
CA VAL A 359 -22.37 -10.30 17.85
C VAL A 359 -22.60 -8.85 17.43
N ARG A 360 -23.69 -8.54 16.71
CA ARG A 360 -24.03 -7.19 16.27
C ARG A 360 -24.14 -6.21 17.43
N ARG A 361 -24.80 -6.62 18.55
CA ARG A 361 -24.91 -5.80 19.75
C ARG A 361 -23.54 -5.49 20.37
N VAL A 362 -22.68 -6.49 20.46
CA VAL A 362 -21.33 -6.32 21.00
C VAL A 362 -20.53 -5.36 20.12
N LEU A 363 -20.53 -5.56 18.80
CA LEU A 363 -19.84 -4.68 17.87
C LEU A 363 -20.36 -3.24 17.96
N ASN A 364 -21.68 -3.05 17.92
CA ASN A 364 -22.29 -1.73 17.97
C ASN A 364 -22.00 -0.95 19.28
N SER A 365 -21.79 -1.67 20.38
CA SER A 365 -21.41 -1.09 21.67
C SER A 365 -19.90 -0.92 21.86
N THR A 366 -19.08 -1.34 20.90
CA THR A 366 -17.63 -1.17 20.93
C THR A 366 -17.27 0.22 20.40
N ARG A 367 -16.44 0.97 21.16
CA ARG A 367 -16.06 2.33 20.78
C ARG A 367 -15.35 2.34 19.41
N GLY A 368 -15.82 3.18 18.51
CA GLY A 368 -15.29 3.33 17.16
C GLY A 368 -16.06 2.54 16.11
N ALA A 369 -17.05 1.72 16.49
CA ALA A 369 -17.91 1.04 15.54
C ALA A 369 -18.82 2.02 14.79
N ARG A 370 -18.91 1.85 13.47
CA ARG A 370 -19.81 2.58 12.57
C ARG A 370 -20.48 1.63 11.60
N ASP A 371 -21.68 1.98 11.18
CA ASP A 371 -22.47 1.30 10.15
C ASP A 371 -22.55 -0.23 10.39
N VAL A 372 -22.80 -0.63 11.65
CA VAL A 372 -22.89 -2.05 12.05
C VAL A 372 -24.17 -2.67 11.52
N GLU A 373 -24.03 -3.55 10.53
CA GLU A 373 -25.15 -4.14 9.79
C GLU A 373 -25.00 -5.64 9.63
N ILE A 374 -26.15 -6.37 9.65
CA ILE A 374 -26.17 -7.77 9.27
C ILE A 374 -26.24 -7.87 7.74
N TYR A 375 -25.22 -8.53 7.17
CA TYR A 375 -25.10 -8.69 5.74
C TYR A 375 -26.11 -9.67 5.17
N ARG A 376 -26.90 -9.22 4.17
CA ARG A 376 -27.80 -10.03 3.33
C ARG A 376 -28.63 -11.05 4.11
N SER A 377 -29.21 -10.68 5.24
CA SER A 377 -30.03 -11.56 6.05
C SER A 377 -31.48 -11.05 6.15
N GLY A 378 -32.25 -11.26 5.11
CA GLY A 378 -33.65 -10.90 5.12
C GLY A 378 -34.54 -12.12 5.06
N THR A 379 -35.76 -11.95 5.55
CA THR A 379 -36.88 -12.87 5.27
C THR A 379 -37.93 -12.12 4.46
N ALA A 380 -38.41 -12.74 3.40
CA ALA A 380 -39.50 -12.23 2.60
C ALA A 380 -40.67 -13.22 2.64
N GLN A 381 -41.86 -12.72 2.39
CA GLN A 381 -43.01 -13.58 2.16
C GLN A 381 -42.95 -14.08 0.71
N HIS A 382 -43.04 -15.40 0.55
CA HIS A 382 -43.09 -16.07 -0.75
C HIS A 382 -44.47 -16.69 -0.93
N ILE A 383 -45.06 -16.51 -2.11
CA ILE A 383 -46.23 -17.29 -2.51
C ILE A 383 -45.69 -18.62 -3.06
N VAL A 384 -46.08 -19.70 -2.44
CA VAL A 384 -45.71 -21.07 -2.85
C VAL A 384 -46.94 -21.74 -3.45
N ALA A 385 -46.81 -22.16 -4.72
CA ALA A 385 -47.80 -22.99 -5.37
C ALA A 385 -47.30 -24.44 -5.37
N GLU A 386 -47.82 -25.27 -4.50
CA GLU A 386 -47.47 -26.70 -4.40
C GLU A 386 -48.38 -27.48 -5.34
N ILE A 387 -47.82 -27.91 -6.48
CA ILE A 387 -48.56 -28.54 -7.56
C ILE A 387 -48.93 -29.99 -7.17
N ASP A 388 -50.25 -30.28 -7.18
CA ASP A 388 -50.77 -31.64 -6.98
C ASP A 388 -50.62 -32.46 -8.27
N ARG A 389 -49.64 -33.34 -8.27
CA ARG A 389 -49.34 -34.23 -9.42
C ARG A 389 -50.47 -35.20 -9.75
N ALA A 390 -51.25 -35.60 -8.76
CA ALA A 390 -52.41 -36.45 -8.98
C ALA A 390 -53.58 -35.69 -9.66
N ALA A 391 -53.77 -34.43 -9.27
CA ALA A 391 -54.74 -33.55 -9.94
C ALA A 391 -54.30 -33.23 -11.38
N THR A 392 -53.01 -32.86 -11.61
CA THR A 392 -52.51 -32.61 -12.94
C THR A 392 -52.67 -33.83 -13.86
N ALA A 393 -52.33 -35.03 -13.41
CA ALA A 393 -52.53 -36.27 -14.15
C ALA A 393 -54.03 -36.54 -14.45
N ARG A 394 -54.92 -36.27 -13.52
CA ARG A 394 -56.39 -36.44 -13.70
C ARG A 394 -56.96 -35.58 -14.80
N TYR A 395 -56.45 -34.36 -14.91
CA TYR A 395 -56.90 -33.40 -15.93
C TYR A 395 -56.04 -33.42 -17.19
N GLY A 396 -55.06 -34.29 -17.31
CA GLY A 396 -54.20 -34.40 -18.49
C GLY A 396 -53.25 -33.21 -18.71
N VAL A 397 -52.94 -32.45 -17.67
CA VAL A 397 -52.05 -31.27 -17.70
C VAL A 397 -50.67 -31.63 -17.23
N SER A 398 -49.62 -31.18 -17.94
CA SER A 398 -48.27 -31.36 -17.45
C SER A 398 -47.93 -30.34 -16.36
N VAL A 399 -47.05 -30.73 -15.44
CA VAL A 399 -46.52 -29.78 -14.42
C VAL A 399 -45.86 -28.56 -15.09
N ARG A 400 -45.22 -28.76 -16.26
CA ARG A 400 -44.59 -27.69 -17.02
C ARG A 400 -45.61 -26.67 -17.55
N ASP A 401 -46.77 -27.09 -18.00
CA ASP A 401 -47.81 -26.18 -18.48
C ASP A 401 -48.32 -25.28 -17.34
N VAL A 402 -48.38 -25.84 -16.10
CA VAL A 402 -48.73 -25.08 -14.91
C VAL A 402 -47.64 -24.07 -14.58
N GLU A 403 -46.38 -24.50 -14.59
CA GLU A 403 -45.22 -23.65 -14.31
C GLU A 403 -45.11 -22.51 -15.36
N ASP A 404 -45.32 -22.79 -16.65
CA ASP A 404 -45.31 -21.82 -17.74
C ASP A 404 -46.35 -20.71 -17.52
N VAL A 405 -47.55 -21.04 -17.04
CA VAL A 405 -48.59 -20.04 -16.73
C VAL A 405 -48.21 -19.22 -15.49
N ILE A 406 -47.65 -19.83 -14.47
CA ILE A 406 -47.20 -19.13 -13.26
C ILE A 406 -46.07 -18.16 -13.63
N GLU A 407 -45.07 -18.63 -14.40
CA GLU A 407 -43.96 -17.80 -14.91
C GLU A 407 -44.46 -16.58 -15.70
N SER A 408 -45.35 -16.84 -16.66
CA SER A 408 -45.96 -15.78 -17.49
C SER A 408 -46.83 -14.82 -16.66
N GLY A 409 -47.46 -15.32 -15.60
CA GLY A 409 -48.29 -14.53 -14.71
C GLY A 409 -47.57 -13.53 -13.86
N PHE A 410 -46.41 -13.89 -13.35
CA PHE A 410 -45.64 -13.10 -12.39
C PHE A 410 -44.37 -12.49 -12.93
N GLY A 411 -43.43 -13.30 -13.40
CA GLY A 411 -42.13 -12.87 -13.90
C GLY A 411 -42.15 -12.40 -15.36
N GLY A 412 -43.08 -12.99 -16.10
CA GLY A 412 -43.10 -12.89 -17.57
C GLY A 412 -42.13 -13.89 -18.21
N LYS A 413 -42.63 -14.63 -19.21
CA LYS A 413 -41.86 -15.63 -19.94
C LYS A 413 -41.23 -15.01 -21.21
N VAL A 414 -39.93 -15.26 -21.40
CA VAL A 414 -39.23 -14.84 -22.61
C VAL A 414 -39.75 -15.67 -23.80
N ALA A 415 -40.48 -15.03 -24.73
CA ALA A 415 -41.01 -15.67 -25.91
C ALA A 415 -39.99 -15.72 -27.06
N THR A 416 -39.19 -14.68 -27.23
CA THR A 416 -38.12 -14.58 -28.22
C THR A 416 -37.17 -13.47 -27.84
N SER A 417 -36.06 -13.34 -28.59
CA SER A 417 -35.11 -12.25 -28.41
C SER A 417 -34.92 -11.53 -29.75
N LEU A 418 -34.88 -10.21 -29.70
CA LEU A 418 -34.57 -9.35 -30.83
C LEU A 418 -33.13 -8.89 -30.76
N TRP A 419 -32.41 -8.96 -31.87
CA TRP A 419 -31.05 -8.46 -31.97
C TRP A 419 -31.05 -7.07 -32.65
N GLU A 420 -30.58 -6.07 -31.92
CA GLU A 420 -30.37 -4.70 -32.44
C GLU A 420 -28.87 -4.42 -32.50
N GLY A 421 -28.23 -4.76 -33.61
CA GLY A 421 -26.78 -4.77 -33.73
C GLY A 421 -26.15 -5.83 -32.83
N GLU A 422 -25.32 -5.41 -31.88
CA GLU A 422 -24.69 -6.31 -30.86
C GLU A 422 -25.55 -6.50 -29.60
N ARG A 423 -26.64 -5.74 -29.48
CA ARG A 423 -27.51 -5.79 -28.30
C ARG A 423 -28.63 -6.80 -28.48
N LYS A 424 -28.73 -7.75 -27.56
CA LYS A 424 -29.83 -8.69 -27.43
C LYS A 424 -30.91 -8.11 -26.54
N VAL A 425 -32.14 -8.01 -27.01
CA VAL A 425 -33.32 -7.53 -26.27
C VAL A 425 -34.35 -8.64 -26.20
N ASP A 426 -34.70 -9.06 -25.00
CA ASP A 426 -35.69 -10.11 -24.80
C ASP A 426 -37.12 -9.58 -24.94
N VAL A 427 -37.94 -10.30 -25.71
CA VAL A 427 -39.36 -10.06 -25.82
C VAL A 427 -40.08 -10.95 -24.82
N ARG A 428 -40.60 -10.32 -23.77
CA ARG A 428 -41.21 -11.03 -22.65
C ARG A 428 -42.74 -10.91 -22.64
N VAL A 429 -43.42 -12.02 -22.54
CA VAL A 429 -44.87 -12.08 -22.40
C VAL A 429 -45.22 -12.15 -20.93
N LYS A 430 -45.98 -11.17 -20.43
CA LYS A 430 -46.40 -11.07 -19.07
C LYS A 430 -47.91 -10.82 -19.00
N LEU A 431 -48.60 -11.50 -18.10
CA LEU A 431 -50.00 -11.21 -17.83
C LEU A 431 -50.17 -9.83 -17.15
N PRO A 432 -51.29 -9.14 -17.33
CA PRO A 432 -51.58 -7.91 -16.61
C PRO A 432 -51.40 -8.11 -15.10
N THR A 433 -50.88 -7.08 -14.41
CA THR A 433 -50.47 -7.15 -13.00
C THR A 433 -51.55 -7.77 -12.15
N LEU A 434 -51.32 -8.99 -11.68
CA LEU A 434 -52.08 -9.61 -10.62
C LEU A 434 -51.87 -8.83 -9.34
N ALA A 435 -52.89 -8.66 -8.51
CA ALA A 435 -52.78 -8.00 -7.23
C ALA A 435 -51.68 -8.67 -6.42
N GLN A 436 -50.53 -7.98 -6.27
CA GLN A 436 -49.38 -8.53 -5.58
C GLN A 436 -49.72 -8.85 -4.11
N GLY A 437 -49.51 -10.11 -3.73
CA GLY A 437 -49.81 -10.59 -2.36
C GLY A 437 -51.19 -11.17 -2.18
N ASP A 438 -52.10 -11.17 -3.17
CA ASP A 438 -53.38 -11.83 -3.08
C ASP A 438 -53.30 -13.28 -3.58
N THR A 439 -53.25 -14.22 -2.62
CA THR A 439 -53.23 -15.67 -2.91
C THR A 439 -54.51 -16.14 -3.62
N PHE A 440 -55.63 -15.44 -3.42
CA PHE A 440 -56.89 -15.75 -4.13
C PHE A 440 -56.80 -15.38 -5.62
N ALA A 441 -56.22 -14.23 -5.94
CA ALA A 441 -55.98 -13.84 -7.33
C ALA A 441 -55.03 -14.80 -8.04
N VAL A 442 -53.98 -15.25 -7.37
CA VAL A 442 -53.06 -16.28 -7.86
C VAL A 442 -53.77 -17.60 -8.14
N GLY A 443 -54.65 -18.04 -7.21
CA GLY A 443 -55.44 -19.27 -7.36
C GLY A 443 -56.40 -19.27 -8.52
N ARG A 444 -56.76 -18.09 -9.03
CA ARG A 444 -57.65 -17.93 -10.20
C ARG A 444 -56.93 -17.85 -11.54
N LEU A 445 -55.60 -17.99 -11.57
CA LEU A 445 -54.89 -18.09 -12.83
C LEU A 445 -55.47 -19.24 -13.68
N ASP A 446 -55.86 -18.93 -14.87
CA ASP A 446 -56.45 -19.91 -15.82
C ASP A 446 -55.34 -20.74 -16.48
N ILE A 447 -55.36 -22.05 -16.20
CA ILE A 447 -54.52 -23.05 -16.84
C ILE A 447 -55.27 -23.65 -18.04
N PRO A 448 -54.76 -23.53 -19.26
CA PRO A 448 -55.40 -24.10 -20.42
C PRO A 448 -55.32 -25.64 -20.41
N VAL A 449 -56.50 -26.29 -20.59
CA VAL A 449 -56.59 -27.74 -20.64
C VAL A 449 -57.49 -28.10 -21.85
N ASP A 450 -56.92 -28.57 -22.94
CA ASP A 450 -57.57 -28.80 -24.20
C ASP A 450 -58.46 -27.61 -24.62
N LYS A 451 -59.79 -27.75 -24.54
CA LYS A 451 -60.79 -26.72 -24.84
C LYS A 451 -61.36 -26.00 -23.62
N ALA A 452 -60.91 -26.35 -22.41
CA ALA A 452 -61.35 -25.79 -21.16
C ALA A 452 -60.25 -24.97 -20.45
N ARG A 453 -60.61 -24.25 -19.41
CA ARG A 453 -59.66 -23.54 -18.51
C ARG A 453 -59.94 -23.97 -17.09
N LEU A 454 -58.92 -24.31 -16.37
CA LEU A 454 -58.99 -24.67 -14.98
C LEU A 454 -58.27 -23.60 -14.13
N PRO A 455 -58.83 -23.19 -12.99
CA PRO A 455 -58.10 -22.31 -12.09
C PRO A 455 -56.93 -23.05 -11.45
N LEU A 456 -55.79 -22.34 -11.26
CA LEU A 456 -54.59 -22.90 -10.64
C LEU A 456 -54.89 -23.57 -9.27
N SER A 457 -55.87 -23.06 -8.51
CA SER A 457 -56.29 -23.64 -7.25
C SER A 457 -56.90 -25.06 -7.36
N ALA A 458 -57.29 -25.51 -8.55
CA ALA A 458 -57.72 -26.89 -8.80
C ALA A 458 -56.50 -27.86 -8.99
N LEU A 459 -55.33 -27.32 -9.30
CA LEU A 459 -54.10 -28.06 -9.64
C LEU A 459 -52.97 -27.86 -8.63
N ALA A 460 -53.10 -26.85 -7.75
CA ALA A 460 -52.07 -26.54 -6.77
C ALA A 460 -52.64 -25.97 -5.48
N GLN A 461 -51.98 -26.25 -4.38
CA GLN A 461 -52.26 -25.59 -3.10
C GLN A 461 -51.41 -24.32 -3.01
N ILE A 462 -52.07 -23.17 -2.80
CA ILE A 462 -51.40 -21.89 -2.73
C ILE A 462 -51.33 -21.43 -1.28
N ARG A 463 -50.12 -21.16 -0.83
CA ARG A 463 -49.87 -20.68 0.54
C ARG A 463 -48.80 -19.58 0.55
N VAL A 464 -48.80 -18.78 1.61
CA VAL A 464 -47.76 -17.80 1.87
C VAL A 464 -46.82 -18.37 2.90
N ASP A 465 -45.55 -18.46 2.53
CA ASP A 465 -44.50 -18.91 3.44
C ASP A 465 -43.50 -17.78 3.68
N LYS A 466 -42.84 -17.81 4.84
CA LYS A 466 -41.69 -16.94 5.14
C LYS A 466 -40.41 -17.68 4.77
N GLY A 467 -39.75 -17.20 3.74
CA GLY A 467 -38.47 -17.75 3.33
C GLY A 467 -37.35 -16.73 3.47
N ARG A 468 -36.13 -17.17 3.50
CA ARG A 468 -34.96 -16.27 3.40
C ARG A 468 -34.78 -15.80 1.96
N THR A 469 -34.41 -14.54 1.81
CA THR A 469 -34.13 -13.96 0.50
C THR A 469 -32.82 -14.51 -0.07
N GLN A 470 -31.85 -14.84 0.80
CA GLN A 470 -30.55 -15.35 0.40
C GLN A 470 -29.95 -16.28 1.46
N ILE A 471 -29.20 -17.30 1.02
CA ILE A 471 -28.43 -18.22 1.87
C ILE A 471 -26.98 -18.20 1.36
N ASN A 472 -26.10 -17.57 2.13
CA ASN A 472 -24.69 -17.47 1.80
C ASN A 472 -23.94 -18.75 2.20
N ARG A 473 -23.03 -19.20 1.33
CA ARG A 473 -22.16 -20.35 1.55
C ARG A 473 -20.72 -20.04 1.20
N GLU A 474 -19.82 -20.57 2.00
CA GLU A 474 -18.39 -20.51 1.76
C GLU A 474 -17.81 -21.89 2.06
N GLN A 475 -17.03 -22.45 1.12
CA GLN A 475 -16.45 -23.79 1.22
C GLN A 475 -17.51 -24.89 1.59
N GLY A 476 -18.72 -24.75 1.09
CA GLY A 476 -19.85 -25.65 1.37
C GLY A 476 -20.61 -25.37 2.65
N GLY A 477 -20.04 -24.65 3.63
CA GLY A 477 -20.67 -24.28 4.88
C GLY A 477 -21.60 -23.06 4.74
N ARG A 478 -22.76 -23.08 5.42
CA ARG A 478 -23.64 -21.90 5.51
C ARG A 478 -23.06 -20.88 6.46
N PHE A 479 -23.17 -19.61 6.12
CA PHE A 479 -22.79 -18.54 7.04
C PHE A 479 -23.77 -17.37 7.00
N LEU A 480 -23.81 -16.63 8.10
CA LEU A 480 -24.38 -15.31 8.22
C LEU A 480 -23.27 -14.36 8.71
N ALA A 481 -23.33 -13.09 8.35
CA ALA A 481 -22.27 -12.15 8.68
C ALA A 481 -22.77 -10.81 9.22
N VAL A 482 -21.99 -10.20 10.11
CA VAL A 482 -22.11 -8.80 10.49
C VAL A 482 -20.90 -8.06 9.92
N LYS A 483 -21.17 -6.94 9.28
CA LYS A 483 -20.13 -6.01 8.83
C LYS A 483 -20.13 -4.75 9.71
N SER A 484 -18.97 -4.11 9.82
CA SER A 484 -18.79 -2.86 10.55
C SER A 484 -17.66 -2.06 9.94
N ASN A 485 -17.84 -0.75 9.87
CA ASN A 485 -16.77 0.20 9.63
C ASN A 485 -16.22 0.70 10.97
N ILE A 486 -15.04 1.33 10.93
CA ILE A 486 -14.36 1.88 12.10
C ILE A 486 -14.12 3.37 11.85
N GLU A 487 -14.44 4.20 12.85
CA GLU A 487 -14.22 5.64 12.80
C GLU A 487 -13.61 6.16 14.11
N GLY A 488 -12.63 7.06 14.00
CA GLY A 488 -11.99 7.69 15.16
C GLY A 488 -11.14 6.75 16.01
N ARG A 489 -10.78 5.55 15.49
CA ARG A 489 -9.97 4.55 16.17
C ARG A 489 -9.22 3.68 15.17
N ASP A 490 -8.06 3.17 15.56
CA ASP A 490 -7.29 2.22 14.74
C ASP A 490 -7.93 0.81 14.72
N MET A 491 -7.76 0.11 13.59
CA MET A 491 -8.33 -1.21 13.35
C MET A 491 -7.83 -2.27 14.34
N GLY A 492 -6.54 -2.26 14.65
CA GLY A 492 -5.92 -3.29 15.50
C GLY A 492 -6.51 -3.29 16.90
N SER A 493 -6.57 -2.14 17.57
CA SER A 493 -7.13 -2.01 18.92
C SER A 493 -8.64 -2.27 18.95
N PHE A 494 -9.37 -1.85 17.90
CA PHE A 494 -10.81 -2.15 17.79
C PHE A 494 -11.08 -3.64 17.72
N VAL A 495 -10.38 -4.34 16.81
CA VAL A 495 -10.60 -5.78 16.62
C VAL A 495 -10.18 -6.57 17.86
N GLN A 496 -9.09 -6.19 18.51
CA GLN A 496 -8.65 -6.86 19.74
C GLN A 496 -9.70 -6.75 20.85
N GLU A 497 -10.27 -5.56 21.07
CA GLU A 497 -11.34 -5.36 22.05
C GLU A 497 -12.62 -6.11 21.64
N ALA A 498 -13.03 -5.99 20.38
CA ALA A 498 -14.23 -6.64 19.88
C ALA A 498 -14.13 -8.16 19.98
N GLN A 499 -12.98 -8.76 19.64
CA GLN A 499 -12.74 -10.21 19.77
C GLN A 499 -12.84 -10.66 21.23
N ALA A 500 -12.18 -9.94 22.14
CA ALA A 500 -12.23 -10.28 23.58
C ALA A 500 -13.64 -10.20 24.14
N ARG A 501 -14.44 -9.18 23.74
CA ARG A 501 -15.82 -9.03 24.16
C ARG A 501 -16.73 -10.07 23.54
N VAL A 502 -16.62 -10.34 22.24
CA VAL A 502 -17.42 -11.37 21.56
C VAL A 502 -17.15 -12.74 22.17
N GLN A 503 -15.89 -13.09 22.45
CA GLN A 503 -15.53 -14.35 23.08
C GLN A 503 -16.12 -14.50 24.49
N LYS A 504 -16.26 -13.40 25.24
CA LYS A 504 -16.82 -13.39 26.59
C LYS A 504 -18.35 -13.38 26.61
N GLU A 505 -18.97 -12.61 25.70
CA GLU A 505 -20.40 -12.30 25.75
C GLU A 505 -21.24 -13.21 24.83
N VAL A 506 -20.64 -13.83 23.79
CA VAL A 506 -21.34 -14.68 22.83
C VAL A 506 -20.92 -16.13 22.99
N GLN A 507 -21.80 -16.96 23.55
CA GLN A 507 -21.57 -18.39 23.65
C GLN A 507 -22.14 -19.10 22.42
N LEU A 508 -21.28 -19.82 21.70
CA LEU A 508 -21.65 -20.61 20.53
C LEU A 508 -21.92 -22.07 20.96
N PRO A 509 -22.95 -22.72 20.43
CA PRO A 509 -23.14 -24.16 20.60
C PRO A 509 -22.08 -24.97 19.86
N ASP A 510 -22.00 -26.27 20.19
CA ASP A 510 -21.12 -27.20 19.48
C ASP A 510 -21.45 -27.24 17.97
N GLY A 511 -20.45 -27.28 17.15
CA GLY A 511 -20.57 -27.23 15.68
C GLY A 511 -20.70 -25.82 15.07
N TYR A 512 -20.83 -24.77 15.90
CA TYR A 512 -20.87 -23.38 15.45
C TYR A 512 -19.53 -22.69 15.73
N TYR A 513 -19.05 -21.87 14.78
CA TYR A 513 -17.81 -21.11 14.96
C TYR A 513 -17.87 -19.74 14.32
N LEU A 514 -16.98 -18.87 14.76
CA LEU A 514 -16.82 -17.49 14.24
C LEU A 514 -15.52 -17.37 13.47
N THR A 515 -15.57 -16.64 12.36
CA THR A 515 -14.36 -16.15 11.69
C THR A 515 -14.40 -14.62 11.57
N TRP A 516 -13.22 -14.03 11.66
CA TRP A 516 -13.02 -12.60 11.50
C TRP A 516 -12.35 -12.35 10.16
N GLY A 517 -13.01 -11.59 9.30
CA GLY A 517 -12.58 -11.27 7.95
C GLY A 517 -12.57 -9.76 7.69
N GLY A 518 -12.50 -9.39 6.40
CA GLY A 518 -12.38 -8.02 5.94
C GLY A 518 -10.93 -7.59 5.84
N GLU A 519 -10.67 -6.28 5.89
CA GLU A 519 -9.32 -5.70 5.81
C GLU A 519 -8.39 -6.21 6.91
N PHE A 520 -8.92 -6.50 8.10
CA PHE A 520 -8.15 -7.03 9.23
C PHE A 520 -7.45 -8.36 8.91
N GLU A 521 -8.13 -9.26 8.20
CA GLU A 521 -7.53 -10.54 7.80
C GLU A 521 -6.32 -10.34 6.91
N ASN A 522 -6.42 -9.40 5.95
CA ASN A 522 -5.34 -9.07 5.05
C ASN A 522 -4.15 -8.44 5.77
N GLN A 523 -4.42 -7.49 6.66
CA GLN A 523 -3.40 -6.89 7.50
C GLN A 523 -2.64 -7.96 8.30
N ARG A 524 -3.36 -8.85 8.98
CA ARG A 524 -2.76 -9.93 9.77
C ARG A 524 -1.92 -10.87 8.91
N ARG A 525 -2.41 -11.22 7.71
CA ARG A 525 -1.70 -12.09 6.77
C ARG A 525 -0.44 -11.41 6.23
N ALA A 526 -0.56 -10.16 5.77
CA ALA A 526 0.58 -9.38 5.26
C ALA A 526 1.66 -9.22 6.34
N MET A 527 1.28 -8.83 7.56
CA MET A 527 2.21 -8.69 8.68
C MET A 527 2.87 -10.01 9.08
N ARG A 528 2.13 -11.13 9.08
CA ARG A 528 2.69 -12.45 9.36
C ARG A 528 3.71 -12.87 8.30
N ARG A 529 3.46 -12.59 7.02
CA ARG A 529 4.41 -12.85 5.93
C ARG A 529 5.68 -12.00 6.10
N LEU A 530 5.51 -10.71 6.31
CA LEU A 530 6.64 -9.81 6.54
C LEU A 530 7.47 -10.26 7.75
N ALA A 531 6.83 -10.68 8.84
CA ALA A 531 7.51 -11.20 10.03
C ALA A 531 8.37 -12.46 9.74
N VAL A 532 8.05 -13.24 8.73
CA VAL A 532 8.86 -14.41 8.31
C VAL A 532 9.93 -14.01 7.30
N ILE A 533 9.62 -13.18 6.34
CA ILE A 533 10.52 -12.90 5.20
C ILE A 533 11.54 -11.80 5.50
N VAL A 534 11.20 -10.81 6.34
CA VAL A 534 12.15 -9.78 6.76
C VAL A 534 13.40 -10.38 7.43
N PRO A 535 13.31 -11.32 8.39
CA PRO A 535 14.49 -12.00 8.94
C PRO A 535 15.33 -12.74 7.87
N ILE A 536 14.69 -13.35 6.88
CA ILE A 536 15.39 -14.03 5.78
C ILE A 536 16.15 -12.99 4.92
N SER A 537 15.54 -11.84 4.62
CA SER A 537 16.20 -10.75 3.90
C SER A 537 17.37 -10.18 4.72
N VAL A 538 17.21 -10.01 6.03
CA VAL A 538 18.29 -9.58 6.93
C VAL A 538 19.45 -10.57 6.90
N LEU A 539 19.17 -11.87 6.89
CA LEU A 539 20.21 -12.91 6.75
C LEU A 539 20.92 -12.83 5.39
N LEU A 540 20.17 -12.61 4.29
CA LEU A 540 20.74 -12.42 2.97
C LEU A 540 21.62 -11.17 2.90
N ILE A 541 21.15 -10.05 3.49
CA ILE A 541 21.94 -8.82 3.62
C ILE A 541 23.21 -9.08 4.41
N PHE A 542 23.14 -9.81 5.52
CA PHE A 542 24.32 -10.19 6.30
C PHE A 542 25.32 -10.99 5.46
N LEU A 543 24.84 -11.95 4.66
CA LEU A 543 25.68 -12.73 3.76
C LEU A 543 26.39 -11.86 2.73
N LEU A 544 25.64 -10.93 2.10
CA LEU A 544 26.21 -9.97 1.13
C LEU A 544 27.24 -9.05 1.79
N LEU A 545 26.97 -8.58 3.00
CA LEU A 545 27.93 -7.80 3.80
C LEU A 545 29.19 -8.60 4.13
N TYR A 546 29.03 -9.87 4.49
CA TYR A 546 30.16 -10.76 4.75
C TYR A 546 31.02 -10.96 3.48
N LEU A 547 30.39 -11.16 2.32
CA LEU A 547 31.08 -11.28 1.04
C LEU A 547 31.78 -9.96 0.65
N ALA A 548 31.15 -8.80 0.92
CA ALA A 548 31.73 -7.48 0.65
C ALA A 548 32.99 -7.21 1.46
N PHE A 549 32.94 -7.50 2.77
CA PHE A 549 34.01 -7.18 3.71
C PHE A 549 35.04 -8.30 3.91
N GLY A 550 34.69 -9.55 3.59
CA GLY A 550 35.52 -10.73 3.89
C GLY A 550 35.71 -10.99 5.39
N ALA A 551 34.89 -10.37 6.25
CA ALA A 551 34.99 -10.46 7.71
C ALA A 551 33.63 -10.29 8.37
N VAL A 552 33.37 -11.05 9.44
CA VAL A 552 32.11 -11.04 10.19
C VAL A 552 31.92 -9.73 10.95
N LEU A 553 32.96 -9.21 11.58
CA LEU A 553 32.87 -8.06 12.49
C LEU A 553 32.33 -6.79 11.78
N PRO A 554 32.88 -6.34 10.65
CA PRO A 554 32.32 -5.19 9.93
C PRO A 554 30.88 -5.42 9.44
N ALA A 555 30.56 -6.65 9.03
CA ALA A 555 29.21 -7.01 8.59
C ALA A 555 28.18 -6.90 9.74
N VAL A 556 28.53 -7.38 10.92
CA VAL A 556 27.69 -7.26 12.13
C VAL A 556 27.53 -5.81 12.54
N VAL A 557 28.62 -5.02 12.53
CA VAL A 557 28.57 -3.59 12.92
C VAL A 557 27.61 -2.82 12.02
N VAL A 558 27.68 -3.01 10.70
CA VAL A 558 26.75 -2.37 9.76
C VAL A 558 25.31 -2.84 9.97
N LEU A 559 25.10 -4.13 10.20
CA LEU A 559 23.77 -4.67 10.43
C LEU A 559 23.13 -4.17 11.73
N LEU A 560 23.93 -3.94 12.76
CA LEU A 560 23.47 -3.36 14.03
C LEU A 560 22.97 -1.92 13.90
N ASP A 561 23.33 -1.19 12.84
CA ASP A 561 22.84 0.18 12.58
C ASP A 561 21.40 0.21 12.07
N VAL A 562 20.94 -0.86 11.42
CA VAL A 562 19.61 -0.94 10.79
C VAL A 562 18.45 -0.65 11.77
N PRO A 563 18.38 -1.22 13.00
CA PRO A 563 17.35 -0.87 13.96
C PRO A 563 17.31 0.62 14.32
N PHE A 564 18.46 1.27 14.36
CA PHE A 564 18.55 2.69 14.73
C PHE A 564 18.07 3.61 13.59
N ALA A 565 18.18 3.17 12.34
CA ALA A 565 17.61 3.88 11.20
C ALA A 565 16.08 3.98 11.31
N THR A 566 15.40 2.99 11.89
CA THR A 566 13.94 2.99 12.02
C THR A 566 13.40 4.04 13.00
N VAL A 567 14.23 4.50 13.93
CA VAL A 567 13.85 5.44 15.00
C VAL A 567 13.16 6.68 14.45
N GLY A 568 13.78 7.34 13.47
CA GLY A 568 13.21 8.56 12.87
C GLY A 568 11.92 8.33 12.11
N GLY A 569 11.80 7.17 11.44
CA GLY A 569 10.56 6.79 10.78
C GLY A 569 9.40 6.62 11.78
N VAL A 570 9.65 5.98 12.94
CA VAL A 570 8.65 5.83 14.01
C VAL A 570 8.23 7.19 14.57
N PHE A 571 9.20 8.06 14.90
CA PHE A 571 8.89 9.39 15.40
C PHE A 571 8.20 10.27 14.34
N ALA A 572 8.57 10.16 13.07
CA ALA A 572 7.91 10.88 11.98
C ALA A 572 6.43 10.48 11.84
N LEU A 573 6.13 9.18 11.90
CA LEU A 573 4.74 8.69 11.92
C LEU A 573 3.98 9.25 13.14
N TYR A 574 4.59 9.22 14.32
CA TYR A 574 3.99 9.73 15.54
C TYR A 574 3.67 11.23 15.46
N LEU A 575 4.64 12.04 15.03
CA LEU A 575 4.50 13.49 14.91
C LEU A 575 3.49 13.92 13.85
N THR A 576 3.37 13.13 12.77
CA THR A 576 2.40 13.39 11.69
C THR A 576 1.04 12.75 11.93
N HIS A 577 0.84 12.10 13.09
CA HIS A 577 -0.37 11.33 13.40
C HIS A 577 -0.74 10.29 12.34
N THR A 578 0.27 9.71 11.69
CA THR A 578 0.09 8.70 10.64
C THR A 578 0.15 7.31 11.24
N VAL A 579 -0.85 6.47 10.96
CA VAL A 579 -0.93 5.11 11.47
C VAL A 579 0.06 4.17 10.77
N LEU A 580 0.47 3.10 11.46
CA LEU A 580 1.33 2.08 10.90
C LEU A 580 0.54 1.21 9.92
N SER A 581 0.77 1.39 8.63
CA SER A 581 0.16 0.67 7.53
C SER A 581 1.16 -0.25 6.82
N VAL A 582 0.67 -1.09 5.89
CA VAL A 582 1.56 -1.88 5.01
C VAL A 582 2.47 -0.96 4.19
N SER A 583 1.99 0.20 3.76
CA SER A 583 2.80 1.21 3.05
C SER A 583 3.95 1.74 3.93
N ALA A 584 3.69 2.03 5.21
CA ALA A 584 4.73 2.41 6.15
C ALA A 584 5.76 1.28 6.37
N ALA A 585 5.29 0.03 6.46
CA ALA A 585 6.18 -1.14 6.59
C ALA A 585 7.10 -1.30 5.37
N VAL A 586 6.59 -1.08 4.16
CA VAL A 586 7.40 -1.04 2.92
C VAL A 586 8.42 0.09 2.98
N GLY A 587 8.05 1.26 3.51
CA GLY A 587 8.98 2.37 3.76
C GLY A 587 10.13 1.98 4.70
N PHE A 588 9.86 1.25 5.78
CA PHE A 588 10.91 0.74 6.67
C PHE A 588 11.83 -0.27 5.97
N ILE A 589 11.29 -1.15 5.12
CA ILE A 589 12.08 -2.11 4.34
C ILE A 589 13.04 -1.37 3.39
N THR A 590 12.56 -0.35 2.69
CA THR A 590 13.38 0.52 1.83
C THR A 590 14.47 1.21 2.62
N LEU A 591 14.13 1.78 3.77
CA LEU A 591 15.05 2.46 4.67
C LEU A 591 16.18 1.53 5.16
N PHE A 592 15.90 0.23 5.39
CA PHE A 592 16.93 -0.75 5.75
C PHE A 592 18.01 -0.85 4.66
N GLY A 593 17.59 -0.90 3.39
CA GLY A 593 18.52 -0.94 2.27
C GLY A 593 19.45 0.28 2.23
N VAL A 594 18.88 1.47 2.41
CA VAL A 594 19.63 2.74 2.38
C VAL A 594 20.59 2.85 3.57
N ALA A 595 20.12 2.55 4.79
CA ALA A 595 20.95 2.61 5.99
C ALA A 595 22.17 1.66 5.88
N VAL A 596 21.96 0.44 5.38
CA VAL A 596 23.05 -0.51 5.16
C VAL A 596 24.03 -0.01 4.11
N MET A 597 23.57 0.63 3.05
CA MET A 597 24.42 1.21 2.00
C MET A 597 25.36 2.26 2.57
N ASP A 598 24.84 3.23 3.33
CA ASP A 598 25.63 4.26 3.99
C ASP A 598 26.65 3.64 4.95
N GLY A 599 26.23 2.64 5.71
CA GLY A 599 27.09 1.89 6.62
C GLY A 599 28.23 1.15 5.92
N VAL A 600 27.96 0.48 4.78
CA VAL A 600 28.99 -0.21 3.97
C VAL A 600 30.07 0.75 3.51
N LEU A 601 29.63 1.88 2.97
CA LEU A 601 30.55 2.90 2.45
C LEU A 601 31.40 3.47 3.60
N LEU A 602 30.78 3.88 4.69
CA LEU A 602 31.48 4.45 5.84
C LEU A 602 32.53 3.49 6.41
N ILE A 603 32.13 2.24 6.69
CA ILE A 603 33.04 1.22 7.24
C ILE A 603 34.16 0.85 6.27
N THR A 604 33.90 0.85 4.96
CA THR A 604 34.94 0.63 3.94
C THR A 604 36.06 1.69 4.06
N TYR A 605 35.68 2.98 4.16
CA TYR A 605 36.66 4.07 4.30
C TYR A 605 37.37 4.06 5.66
N VAL A 606 36.67 3.76 6.74
CA VAL A 606 37.28 3.60 8.07
C VAL A 606 38.32 2.48 8.06
N ARG A 607 38.03 1.34 7.41
CA ARG A 607 38.98 0.23 7.28
C ARG A 607 40.20 0.62 6.47
N GLN A 608 40.03 1.26 5.32
CA GLN A 608 41.14 1.73 4.49
C GLN A 608 42.04 2.72 5.23
N ALA A 609 41.44 3.65 6.00
CA ALA A 609 42.19 4.60 6.81
C ALA A 609 42.97 3.90 7.96
N ARG A 610 42.36 2.87 8.57
CA ARG A 610 43.00 2.05 9.62
C ARG A 610 44.14 1.18 9.08
N GLU A 611 44.05 0.67 7.86
CA GLU A 611 45.12 -0.10 7.21
C GLU A 611 46.33 0.79 6.97
N ARG A 612 46.14 2.09 6.63
CA ARG A 612 47.22 3.07 6.45
C ARG A 612 47.82 3.52 7.79
N ASN A 613 47.04 3.72 8.85
CA ASN A 613 47.47 4.20 10.14
C ASN A 613 46.87 3.33 11.29
N PRO A 614 47.44 2.19 11.59
CA PRO A 614 46.91 1.26 12.60
C PRO A 614 46.79 1.87 14.00
N GLY A 615 45.59 1.79 14.61
CA GLY A 615 45.36 2.23 15.97
C GLY A 615 45.08 3.73 16.18
N SER A 616 45.18 4.56 15.14
CA SER A 616 44.96 6.01 15.24
C SER A 616 43.46 6.36 15.21
N GLN A 617 42.92 7.02 16.23
CA GLN A 617 41.59 7.60 16.23
C GLN A 617 41.46 8.74 15.18
N GLU A 618 42.58 9.41 14.88
CA GLU A 618 42.65 10.45 13.87
C GLU A 618 42.34 9.89 12.47
N ALA A 619 42.77 8.65 12.19
CA ALA A 619 42.43 7.97 10.92
C ALA A 619 40.92 7.77 10.75
N ILE A 620 40.21 7.40 11.83
CA ILE A 620 38.75 7.31 11.82
C ILE A 620 38.13 8.68 11.58
N MET A 621 38.58 9.70 12.34
CA MET A 621 38.07 11.07 12.21
C MET A 621 38.28 11.62 10.79
N GLN A 622 39.42 11.34 10.16
CA GLN A 622 39.70 11.75 8.79
C GLN A 622 38.78 11.04 7.79
N ALA A 623 38.65 9.71 7.88
CA ALA A 623 37.79 8.92 7.01
C ALA A 623 36.32 9.37 7.08
N VAL A 624 35.81 9.57 8.28
CA VAL A 624 34.43 10.00 8.51
C VAL A 624 34.21 11.45 8.07
N SER A 625 35.19 12.34 8.26
CA SER A 625 35.13 13.73 7.76
C SER A 625 35.01 13.79 6.24
N GLN A 626 35.69 12.91 5.52
CA GLN A 626 35.62 12.82 4.05
C GLN A 626 34.27 12.33 3.57
N ARG A 627 33.56 11.53 4.40
CA ARG A 627 32.25 10.98 4.06
C ARG A 627 31.06 11.86 4.47
N LEU A 628 31.27 12.86 5.30
CA LEU A 628 30.21 13.73 5.78
C LEU A 628 29.44 14.40 4.64
N ARG A 629 30.16 14.94 3.65
CA ARG A 629 29.55 15.65 2.51
C ARG A 629 28.74 14.71 1.62
N PRO A 630 29.26 13.58 1.11
CA PRO A 630 28.46 12.62 0.33
C PRO A 630 27.20 12.14 1.05
N VAL A 631 27.30 11.68 2.30
CA VAL A 631 26.17 11.15 3.09
C VAL A 631 25.09 12.21 3.33
N LEU A 632 25.47 13.46 3.61
CA LEU A 632 24.51 14.55 3.73
C LEU A 632 23.83 14.88 2.39
N MET A 633 24.58 14.86 1.29
CA MET A 633 24.01 15.14 -0.04
C MET A 633 22.99 14.08 -0.45
N THR A 634 23.30 12.78 -0.26
CA THR A 634 22.39 11.69 -0.58
C THR A 634 21.12 11.74 0.29
N ALA A 635 21.27 11.95 1.59
CA ALA A 635 20.13 12.07 2.50
C ALA A 635 19.23 13.28 2.19
N LEU A 636 19.83 14.44 1.87
CA LEU A 636 19.07 15.64 1.47
C LEU A 636 18.38 15.44 0.12
N LEU A 637 19.07 14.86 -0.86
CA LEU A 637 18.50 14.61 -2.19
C LEU A 637 17.32 13.67 -2.12
N ALA A 638 17.46 12.55 -1.39
CA ALA A 638 16.38 11.60 -1.19
C ALA A 638 15.21 12.23 -0.40
N SER A 639 15.50 13.00 0.64
CA SER A 639 14.45 13.69 1.43
C SER A 639 13.70 14.74 0.61
N LEU A 640 14.40 15.54 -0.20
CA LEU A 640 13.77 16.53 -1.07
C LEU A 640 12.95 15.89 -2.19
N GLY A 641 13.42 14.78 -2.75
CA GLY A 641 12.68 14.01 -3.76
C GLY A 641 11.36 13.45 -3.21
N LEU A 642 11.37 12.99 -1.95
CA LEU A 642 10.19 12.44 -1.27
C LEU A 642 9.27 13.49 -0.65
N LEU A 643 9.74 14.72 -0.46
CA LEU A 643 8.99 15.78 0.22
C LEU A 643 7.62 16.08 -0.41
N PRO A 644 7.48 16.16 -1.75
CA PRO A 644 6.17 16.35 -2.37
C PRO A 644 5.20 15.23 -2.02
N ALA A 645 5.64 13.97 -2.00
CA ALA A 645 4.81 12.82 -1.65
C ALA A 645 4.41 12.82 -0.16
N ALA A 646 5.32 13.22 0.74
CA ALA A 646 5.04 13.33 2.17
C ALA A 646 4.02 14.44 2.51
N LEU A 647 4.02 15.52 1.74
CA LEU A 647 3.14 16.68 1.92
C LEU A 647 1.86 16.61 1.09
N SER A 648 1.78 15.71 0.11
CA SER A 648 0.62 15.59 -0.76
C SER A 648 -0.62 15.12 0.01
N HIS A 649 -1.76 15.76 -0.30
CA HIS A 649 -3.11 15.35 0.10
C HIS A 649 -4.00 15.19 -1.14
N ALA A 650 -3.39 15.05 -2.32
CA ALA A 650 -4.11 14.85 -3.56
C ALA A 650 -4.76 13.46 -3.60
N ILE A 651 -5.79 13.31 -4.42
CA ILE A 651 -6.47 12.04 -4.65
C ILE A 651 -5.44 10.96 -5.03
N GLY A 652 -5.45 9.83 -4.30
CA GLY A 652 -4.54 8.70 -4.51
C GLY A 652 -3.13 8.83 -3.91
N SER A 653 -2.77 9.97 -3.29
CA SER A 653 -1.47 10.14 -2.62
C SER A 653 -1.38 9.46 -1.25
N ASP A 654 -2.50 9.06 -0.68
CA ASP A 654 -2.59 8.55 0.70
C ASP A 654 -1.76 7.27 0.90
N THR A 655 -1.61 6.45 -0.13
CA THR A 655 -0.78 5.23 -0.08
C THR A 655 0.72 5.56 -0.04
N GLN A 656 1.13 6.66 -0.69
CA GLN A 656 2.53 7.05 -0.82
C GLN A 656 3.02 7.85 0.39
N ARG A 657 2.13 8.62 1.01
CA ARG A 657 2.46 9.52 2.12
C ARG A 657 3.09 8.83 3.33
N PRO A 658 2.54 7.73 3.90
CA PRO A 658 3.18 7.03 5.02
C PRO A 658 4.56 6.46 4.66
N PHE A 659 4.72 5.95 3.45
CA PHE A 659 5.98 5.48 2.90
C PHE A 659 7.03 6.61 2.88
N ALA A 660 6.69 7.77 2.30
CA ALA A 660 7.57 8.92 2.21
C ALA A 660 7.93 9.50 3.59
N ILE A 661 6.97 9.60 4.51
CA ILE A 661 7.18 10.06 5.89
C ILE A 661 8.19 9.18 6.62
N VAL A 662 8.05 7.86 6.51
CA VAL A 662 8.97 6.89 7.14
C VAL A 662 10.37 7.06 6.59
N ILE A 663 10.54 7.18 5.28
CA ILE A 663 11.87 7.30 4.67
C ILE A 663 12.51 8.63 5.04
N ILE A 664 11.81 9.75 4.91
CA ILE A 664 12.37 11.08 5.27
C ILE A 664 12.78 11.10 6.74
N GLY A 665 11.89 10.70 7.65
CA GLY A 665 12.21 10.65 9.08
C GLY A 665 13.35 9.69 9.39
N GLY A 666 13.34 8.54 8.74
CA GLY A 666 14.37 7.52 8.88
C GLY A 666 15.72 7.96 8.34
N LEU A 667 15.78 8.66 7.20
CA LEU A 667 17.02 9.22 6.65
C LEU A 667 17.66 10.23 7.60
N VAL A 668 16.85 11.09 8.23
CA VAL A 668 17.38 12.04 9.22
C VAL A 668 18.03 11.31 10.40
N SER A 669 17.34 10.33 10.99
CA SER A 669 17.88 9.56 12.12
C SER A 669 19.05 8.66 11.71
N SER A 670 18.95 7.99 10.57
CA SER A 670 20.01 7.15 10.02
C SER A 670 21.27 7.97 9.81
N THR A 671 21.20 9.08 9.09
CA THR A 671 22.37 9.95 8.85
C THR A 671 23.06 10.37 10.16
N LEU A 672 22.28 10.85 11.13
CA LEU A 672 22.81 11.30 12.41
C LEU A 672 23.42 10.15 13.22
N LEU A 673 22.72 9.03 13.32
CA LEU A 673 23.15 7.88 14.12
C LEU A 673 24.26 7.11 13.44
N THR A 674 24.16 6.80 12.14
CA THR A 674 25.18 6.10 11.37
C THR A 674 26.52 6.81 11.44
N MET A 675 26.53 8.14 11.28
CA MET A 675 27.78 8.94 11.32
C MET A 675 28.45 8.97 12.70
N LEU A 676 27.70 8.84 13.79
CA LEU A 676 28.24 8.83 15.16
C LEU A 676 28.38 7.41 15.73
N LEU A 677 27.39 6.57 15.53
CA LEU A 677 27.30 5.24 16.14
C LEU A 677 28.24 4.23 15.48
N LEU A 678 28.24 4.15 14.12
CA LEU A 678 29.04 3.17 13.40
C LEU A 678 30.56 3.30 13.67
N PRO A 679 31.18 4.49 13.62
CA PRO A 679 32.60 4.64 13.96
C PRO A 679 32.91 4.25 15.40
N THR A 680 32.01 4.55 16.34
CA THR A 680 32.18 4.22 17.76
C THR A 680 32.00 2.73 18.03
N LEU A 681 31.02 2.08 17.41
CA LEU A 681 30.84 0.63 17.47
C LEU A 681 32.02 -0.10 16.86
N TYR A 682 32.51 0.36 15.69
CA TYR A 682 33.67 -0.24 15.05
C TYR A 682 34.91 -0.16 15.93
N GLU A 683 35.20 1.01 16.55
CA GLU A 683 36.30 1.20 17.49
C GLU A 683 36.16 0.31 18.73
N LEU A 684 34.91 0.22 19.28
CA LEU A 684 34.65 -0.58 20.48
C LEU A 684 34.88 -2.08 20.20
N PHE A 685 34.35 -2.59 19.09
CA PHE A 685 34.51 -3.99 18.73
C PHE A 685 35.94 -4.31 18.31
N GLU A 686 36.65 -3.40 17.68
CA GLU A 686 38.07 -3.56 17.34
C GLU A 686 38.93 -3.66 18.62
N ARG A 687 38.62 -2.86 19.65
CA ARG A 687 39.26 -2.95 20.96
C ARG A 687 38.99 -4.29 21.66
N TRP A 688 37.75 -4.78 21.59
CA TRP A 688 37.38 -6.03 22.29
C TRP A 688 37.89 -7.29 21.57
N PHE A 689 37.80 -7.32 20.26
CA PHE A 689 38.11 -8.52 19.45
C PHE A 689 39.43 -8.41 18.66
N GLY A 690 40.01 -7.23 18.53
CA GLY A 690 41.24 -6.97 17.78
C GLY A 690 42.52 -7.29 18.56
N THR A 691 42.50 -7.18 19.88
CA THR A 691 43.66 -7.48 20.75
C THR A 691 44.14 -8.92 20.66
N GLY A 692 43.23 -9.88 20.48
CA GLY A 692 43.56 -11.29 20.34
C GLY A 692 44.25 -11.66 18.99
N ARG A 693 44.01 -10.90 17.90
CA ARG A 693 44.68 -11.12 16.60
C ARG A 693 46.08 -10.53 16.58
N ARG A 694 46.32 -9.40 17.22
CA ARG A 694 47.66 -8.77 17.33
C ARG A 694 48.60 -9.63 18.13
N GLN A 695 48.14 -10.20 19.25
CA GLN A 695 48.94 -11.14 20.06
C GLN A 695 49.26 -12.43 19.30
N ARG A 696 48.34 -12.97 18.50
CA ARG A 696 48.59 -14.16 17.66
C ARG A 696 49.53 -13.88 16.48
N GLN A 697 49.53 -12.65 15.91
CA GLN A 697 50.48 -12.28 14.88
C GLN A 697 51.89 -12.01 15.42
N LEU A 698 52.00 -11.38 16.59
CA LEU A 698 53.27 -11.21 17.29
C LEU A 698 53.86 -12.56 17.73
N ALA A 699 53.04 -13.45 18.28
CA ALA A 699 53.46 -14.80 18.63
C ALA A 699 53.84 -15.67 17.43
N ARG A 700 53.22 -15.46 16.25
CA ARG A 700 53.66 -16.12 15.00
C ARG A 700 54.88 -15.47 14.38
N GLY A 701 55.10 -14.17 14.58
CA GLY A 701 56.29 -13.47 14.09
C GLY A 701 57.52 -13.75 14.96
N GLU A 702 57.35 -14.04 16.29
CA GLU A 702 58.41 -14.47 17.16
C GLU A 702 58.77 -15.96 17.02
N ALA A 703 57.78 -16.81 16.58
CA ALA A 703 58.03 -18.22 16.27
C ALA A 703 58.68 -18.45 14.87
N ALA A 704 58.74 -17.40 14.07
CA ALA A 704 59.36 -17.42 12.73
C ALA A 704 60.72 -16.73 12.67
N ARG A 705 61.21 -16.17 13.78
CA ARG A 705 62.59 -15.74 14.05
C ARG A 705 63.30 -16.77 14.94
#